data_1fbf2dad031742c5e3a1737d5b43ba70
#
_entry.id   1fbf2dad031742c5e3a1737d5b43ba70
#
_cell.length_a   1.000
_cell.length_b   1.000
_cell.length_c   1.000
_cell.angle_alpha   90.00
_cell.angle_beta   90.00
_cell.angle_gamma   90.00
#
_symmetry.space_group_name_H-M   'P 1'
#
loop_
_entity.id
_entity.type
_entity.pdbx_description
1 polymer ?
#
loop_
_entity_poly.entity_id
_entity_poly.type
_entity_poly.pdbx_seq_one_letter_code
_entity_poly.pdbx_strand_id
1 'polypeptide(L)'
;MANIKYDLPLIPLRDVVVFPGVVSTLFVGRNKSIHALNAAMASEKKIILAAQKDGSLDAPLFDDLFKVATIANILQLIKLPDGTVKVLVEGSHRAQMESLESDTKYSKVRVSLIAESKIDSKDAENLSSFIKAKFHDYIKITKKIAPEVLASIDALDDLSRIIDSIAGHLPMEIKQKQEILETADFQLRAEVLIAFIESQLDVMDVDKRIRNRVKGQMEKSQREYYLNEQIKAAQKELGDISDDGDEISQLEENIAKAGMSKEALKKANNEFNKFKQMSPMSAEASVVRSYLDWLTAIPWKKRSKVKSNLSSAIEILDEDHFGLDEVKERILEYLAVQQRVKKLKAPVLCLVGPPGVGKTSLGKSIARATNRKFARMSLGGVRDEAEIRGHRRTYIGSMPGKIIQKLSKDEFKNPLFLLDEIDKMGMDHRGDPASGLLEVLDPEQNNTFSDHYLEVDFDLSEVMFVCTANSLNIPGPLLDRMEIIRLPGYIEDEKLNIAKQYLIPKQLERNGLANDEVNLNDKSILDIVRYYTREAGVRGLERQIAKIFRKSVKERVLADAKKTSPSIKITTKNLEKYCGVPKFKFGEADVEDIVGKVAGLAWTEVGGELLTIESSYVPGKGQVIKTGSLGDVMQESIQAALTVVRSRSDKLGIPNNFYEKYDMHIHVPDGATPKDGPSAGVGMCIAMISVFTGIPVRSDTAMTGEITLHGQVTKIGGLKEKLLAAKRGGIKRVIIPEENEADLREIPSQITHALEILPVRWVDEAISLALTAEPKPSKSKATSKNLAKPKPSRAGSSSRNPH
;
A
#
# COMPACT_ATOMS: atom_id res chain seq x y z
N MET A 1 -39.30 19.79 28.86
CA MET A 1 -40.14 18.68 28.36
C MET A 1 -39.64 17.43 29.04
N ALA A 2 -40.57 16.57 29.59
CA ALA A 2 -40.21 15.36 30.29
C ALA A 2 -39.37 14.44 29.38
N ASN A 3 -38.25 13.90 29.91
CA ASN A 3 -37.43 12.90 29.22
C ASN A 3 -38.29 11.63 29.02
N ILE A 4 -38.98 11.53 27.90
CA ILE A 4 -39.80 10.34 27.58
C ILE A 4 -38.81 9.25 27.21
N LYS A 5 -38.74 8.20 28.04
CA LYS A 5 -37.91 7.02 27.80
C LYS A 5 -38.74 5.91 27.16
N TYR A 6 -38.17 5.26 26.18
CA TYR A 6 -38.79 4.12 25.51
C TYR A 6 -37.87 2.88 25.65
N ASP A 7 -38.46 1.71 25.87
CA ASP A 7 -37.76 0.43 25.79
C ASP A 7 -38.19 -0.27 24.49
N LEU A 8 -37.35 -0.22 23.46
CA LEU A 8 -37.68 -0.69 22.10
C LEU A 8 -36.73 -1.80 21.63
N PRO A 9 -37.21 -2.73 20.76
CA PRO A 9 -36.35 -3.70 20.09
C PRO A 9 -35.30 -3.02 19.21
N LEU A 10 -34.08 -3.57 19.17
CA LEU A 10 -32.93 -3.04 18.42
C LEU A 10 -32.61 -3.89 17.20
N ILE A 11 -32.36 -3.23 16.08
CA ILE A 11 -31.69 -3.82 14.90
C ILE A 11 -30.37 -3.10 14.64
N PRO A 12 -29.24 -3.79 14.76
CA PRO A 12 -27.92 -3.28 14.30
C PRO A 12 -27.85 -3.30 12.78
N LEU A 13 -27.50 -2.16 12.18
CA LEU A 13 -27.32 -1.97 10.72
C LEU A 13 -25.83 -1.96 10.36
N ARG A 14 -25.44 -2.69 9.32
CA ARG A 14 -24.03 -2.83 8.93
C ARG A 14 -23.51 -1.66 8.10
N ASP A 15 -24.31 -1.23 7.13
CA ASP A 15 -23.90 -0.38 6.01
C ASP A 15 -24.85 0.79 5.72
N VAL A 16 -25.84 0.98 6.59
CA VAL A 16 -26.87 2.00 6.39
C VAL A 16 -27.11 2.80 7.68
N VAL A 17 -27.24 4.12 7.53
CA VAL A 17 -27.79 5.01 8.55
C VAL A 17 -29.17 5.44 8.09
N VAL A 18 -30.20 5.23 8.91
CA VAL A 18 -31.58 5.64 8.62
C VAL A 18 -31.85 6.96 9.31
N PHE A 19 -32.34 7.94 8.53
CA PHE A 19 -32.68 9.28 9.03
C PHE A 19 -34.15 9.44 9.34
N PRO A 20 -34.55 10.32 10.28
CA PRO A 20 -35.94 10.71 10.48
C PRO A 20 -36.60 11.22 9.20
N GLY A 21 -37.85 10.84 8.97
CA GLY A 21 -38.62 11.22 7.78
C GLY A 21 -38.23 10.52 6.48
N VAL A 22 -37.20 9.63 6.52
CA VAL A 22 -36.74 8.88 5.34
C VAL A 22 -37.27 7.46 5.37
N VAL A 23 -37.87 7.03 4.24
CA VAL A 23 -38.32 5.65 4.04
C VAL A 23 -37.18 4.82 3.49
N SER A 24 -36.85 3.72 4.18
CA SER A 24 -35.75 2.85 3.80
C SER A 24 -36.14 1.39 3.72
N THR A 25 -35.61 0.69 2.72
CA THR A 25 -35.78 -0.76 2.60
C THR A 25 -34.58 -1.47 3.20
N LEU A 26 -34.81 -2.33 4.19
CA LEU A 26 -33.76 -3.09 4.85
C LEU A 26 -33.95 -4.59 4.58
N PHE A 27 -32.83 -5.32 4.45
CA PHE A 27 -32.78 -6.77 4.35
C PHE A 27 -32.21 -7.33 5.65
N VAL A 28 -33.01 -8.07 6.39
CA VAL A 28 -32.68 -8.56 7.74
C VAL A 28 -32.55 -10.08 7.69
N GLY A 29 -31.30 -10.57 7.87
CA GLY A 29 -31.01 -12.02 7.84
C GLY A 29 -30.58 -12.59 9.20
N ARG A 30 -30.19 -11.76 10.18
CA ARG A 30 -29.76 -12.24 11.51
C ARG A 30 -30.95 -12.69 12.34
N ASN A 31 -30.86 -13.88 12.95
CA ASN A 31 -31.95 -14.44 13.79
C ASN A 31 -32.41 -13.49 14.91
N LYS A 32 -31.47 -12.85 15.64
CA LYS A 32 -31.79 -11.88 16.69
C LYS A 32 -32.53 -10.67 16.15
N SER A 33 -32.19 -10.17 14.99
CA SER A 33 -32.86 -9.04 14.34
C SER A 33 -34.22 -9.41 13.79
N ILE A 34 -34.42 -10.64 13.30
CA ILE A 34 -35.75 -11.16 12.90
C ILE A 34 -36.67 -11.29 14.11
N HIS A 35 -36.15 -11.75 15.26
CA HIS A 35 -36.93 -11.81 16.49
C HIS A 35 -37.28 -10.41 17.00
N ALA A 36 -36.38 -9.43 16.90
CA ALA A 36 -36.63 -8.03 17.22
C ALA A 36 -37.76 -7.44 16.34
N LEU A 37 -37.77 -7.73 15.03
CA LEU A 37 -38.84 -7.33 14.11
C LEU A 37 -40.20 -7.95 14.51
N ASN A 38 -40.21 -9.24 14.82
CA ASN A 38 -41.44 -9.92 15.21
C ASN A 38 -41.99 -9.36 16.55
N ALA A 39 -41.10 -9.02 17.50
CA ALA A 39 -41.49 -8.39 18.76
C ALA A 39 -42.03 -6.97 18.54
N ALA A 40 -41.41 -6.19 17.66
CA ALA A 40 -41.90 -4.86 17.29
C ALA A 40 -43.28 -4.91 16.61
N MET A 41 -43.48 -5.89 15.70
CA MET A 41 -44.77 -6.08 15.01
C MET A 41 -45.92 -6.49 15.98
N ALA A 42 -45.62 -7.19 17.07
CA ALA A 42 -46.56 -7.57 18.10
C ALA A 42 -46.90 -6.42 19.08
N SER A 43 -46.15 -5.31 19.02
CA SER A 43 -46.34 -4.13 19.88
C SER A 43 -46.70 -2.89 19.04
N GLU A 44 -46.13 -1.74 19.31
CA GLU A 44 -46.42 -0.46 18.65
C GLU A 44 -45.85 -0.31 17.21
N LYS A 45 -45.29 -1.35 16.62
CA LYS A 45 -44.59 -1.34 15.33
C LYS A 45 -43.39 -0.39 15.27
N LYS A 46 -42.85 -0.03 16.44
CA LYS A 46 -41.67 0.82 16.56
C LYS A 46 -40.40 -0.01 16.83
N ILE A 47 -39.33 0.40 16.25
CA ILE A 47 -38.03 -0.27 16.37
C ILE A 47 -36.87 0.74 16.38
N ILE A 48 -35.76 0.40 17.05
CA ILE A 48 -34.54 1.19 17.01
C ILE A 48 -33.61 0.64 15.93
N LEU A 49 -33.11 1.55 15.10
CA LEU A 49 -32.15 1.28 14.04
C LEU A 49 -30.83 1.98 14.40
N ALA A 50 -29.81 1.21 14.76
CA ALA A 50 -28.50 1.73 15.13
C ALA A 50 -27.42 1.23 14.15
N ALA A 51 -26.62 2.13 13.60
CA ALA A 51 -25.51 1.76 12.74
C ALA A 51 -24.35 1.16 13.56
N GLN A 52 -23.65 0.19 12.98
CA GLN A 52 -22.44 -0.39 13.55
C GLN A 52 -21.23 0.49 13.21
N LYS A 53 -20.27 0.58 14.15
CA LYS A 53 -18.98 1.25 13.89
C LYS A 53 -18.09 0.44 12.94
N ASP A 54 -18.20 -0.89 13.04
CA ASP A 54 -17.56 -1.86 12.16
C ASP A 54 -18.61 -2.82 11.57
N GLY A 55 -18.83 -2.77 10.27
CA GLY A 55 -19.81 -3.61 9.56
C GLY A 55 -19.43 -5.09 9.49
N SER A 56 -18.19 -5.47 9.79
CA SER A 56 -17.69 -6.85 9.73
C SER A 56 -18.20 -7.73 10.88
N LEU A 57 -18.62 -7.12 12.01
CA LEU A 57 -19.04 -7.83 13.21
C LEU A 57 -20.44 -8.45 13.05
N ASP A 58 -20.52 -9.77 13.23
CA ASP A 58 -21.80 -10.48 13.16
C ASP A 58 -22.67 -10.29 14.40
N ALA A 59 -22.08 -10.16 15.57
CA ALA A 59 -22.77 -9.99 16.85
C ALA A 59 -22.22 -8.77 17.60
N PRO A 60 -22.58 -7.53 17.19
CA PRO A 60 -22.07 -6.32 17.80
C PRO A 60 -22.53 -6.18 19.25
N LEU A 61 -21.62 -5.74 20.12
CA LEU A 61 -21.90 -5.33 21.48
C LEU A 61 -22.39 -3.87 21.51
N PHE A 62 -22.78 -3.37 22.67
CA PHE A 62 -23.28 -1.99 22.83
C PHE A 62 -22.24 -0.93 22.43
N ASP A 63 -20.96 -1.19 22.70
CA ASP A 63 -19.87 -0.27 22.36
C ASP A 63 -19.47 -0.30 20.88
N ASP A 64 -19.85 -1.35 20.14
CA ASP A 64 -19.67 -1.47 18.70
C ASP A 64 -20.73 -0.71 17.89
N LEU A 65 -21.75 -0.18 18.56
CA LEU A 65 -22.81 0.61 17.96
C LEU A 65 -22.58 2.11 18.19
N PHE A 66 -23.05 2.93 17.26
CA PHE A 66 -23.16 4.36 17.50
C PHE A 66 -24.27 4.63 18.52
N LYS A 67 -24.02 5.56 19.43
CA LYS A 67 -24.93 5.81 20.57
C LYS A 67 -26.17 6.60 20.19
N VAL A 68 -26.15 7.33 19.09
CA VAL A 68 -27.33 7.97 18.53
C VAL A 68 -27.90 7.09 17.43
N ALA A 69 -29.16 6.81 17.52
CA ALA A 69 -29.89 5.90 16.66
C ALA A 69 -31.25 6.53 16.24
N THR A 70 -31.93 5.92 15.28
CA THR A 70 -33.23 6.38 14.82
C THR A 70 -34.32 5.43 15.28
N ILE A 71 -35.37 6.00 15.92
CA ILE A 71 -36.66 5.29 16.13
C ILE A 71 -37.35 5.24 14.77
N ALA A 72 -37.72 4.06 14.31
CA ALA A 72 -38.44 3.88 13.05
C ALA A 72 -39.76 3.13 13.23
N ASN A 73 -40.72 3.47 12.37
CA ASN A 73 -41.98 2.77 12.24
C ASN A 73 -41.85 1.70 11.16
N ILE A 74 -42.34 0.49 11.40
CA ILE A 74 -42.39 -0.57 10.41
C ILE A 74 -43.65 -0.39 9.55
N LEU A 75 -43.45 -0.09 8.26
CA LEU A 75 -44.53 0.10 7.28
C LEU A 75 -44.96 -1.24 6.67
N GLN A 76 -44.02 -2.07 6.23
CA GLN A 76 -44.29 -3.33 5.57
C GLN A 76 -43.21 -4.36 5.86
N LEU A 77 -43.58 -5.63 5.95
CA LEU A 77 -42.68 -6.75 6.19
C LEU A 77 -43.01 -7.87 5.21
N ILE A 78 -42.00 -8.35 4.47
CA ILE A 78 -42.13 -9.45 3.50
C ILE A 78 -41.05 -10.48 3.81
N LYS A 79 -41.46 -11.73 4.05
CA LYS A 79 -40.55 -12.86 4.21
C LYS A 79 -40.14 -13.38 2.85
N LEU A 80 -38.83 -13.51 2.62
CA LEU A 80 -38.26 -14.06 1.38
C LEU A 80 -38.03 -15.58 1.50
N PRO A 81 -37.96 -16.31 0.39
CA PRO A 81 -37.76 -17.75 0.39
C PRO A 81 -36.46 -18.25 1.00
N ASP A 82 -35.43 -17.40 1.02
CA ASP A 82 -34.10 -17.65 1.60
C ASP A 82 -34.03 -17.48 3.11
N GLY A 83 -35.20 -17.18 3.75
CA GLY A 83 -35.30 -16.93 5.19
C GLY A 83 -34.97 -15.50 5.62
N THR A 84 -34.52 -14.63 4.73
CA THR A 84 -34.33 -13.20 5.01
C THR A 84 -35.69 -12.47 5.05
N VAL A 85 -35.72 -11.35 5.75
CA VAL A 85 -36.92 -10.51 5.84
C VAL A 85 -36.64 -9.16 5.22
N LYS A 86 -37.38 -8.83 4.16
CA LYS A 86 -37.40 -7.49 3.58
C LYS A 86 -38.37 -6.65 4.39
N VAL A 87 -37.88 -5.57 4.98
CA VAL A 87 -38.70 -4.66 5.78
C VAL A 87 -38.62 -3.24 5.24
N LEU A 88 -39.77 -2.59 5.10
CA LEU A 88 -39.87 -1.18 4.77
C LEU A 88 -40.09 -0.42 6.09
N VAL A 89 -39.17 0.50 6.37
CA VAL A 89 -39.19 1.30 7.60
C VAL A 89 -39.20 2.79 7.29
N GLU A 90 -39.84 3.57 8.11
CA GLU A 90 -39.80 5.03 8.10
C GLU A 90 -39.18 5.53 9.39
N GLY A 91 -38.07 6.27 9.29
CA GLY A 91 -37.45 6.92 10.44
C GLY A 91 -38.42 7.95 11.06
N SER A 92 -38.52 7.98 12.39
CA SER A 92 -39.41 8.89 13.11
C SER A 92 -38.65 9.95 13.89
N HIS A 93 -37.85 9.58 14.85
CA HIS A 93 -37.14 10.51 15.74
C HIS A 93 -35.72 10.04 16.02
N ARG A 94 -34.82 11.01 16.28
CA ARG A 94 -33.50 10.75 16.83
C ARG A 94 -33.60 10.36 18.29
N ALA A 95 -32.80 9.37 18.68
CA ALA A 95 -32.79 8.89 20.05
C ALA A 95 -31.37 8.55 20.53
N GLN A 96 -31.07 8.92 21.74
CA GLN A 96 -29.86 8.55 22.46
C GLN A 96 -30.04 7.19 23.10
N MET A 97 -29.21 6.23 22.84
CA MET A 97 -29.22 4.92 23.51
C MET A 97 -28.54 5.03 24.88
N GLU A 98 -29.21 4.64 25.96
CA GLU A 98 -28.69 4.73 27.33
C GLU A 98 -28.17 3.38 27.84
N SER A 99 -28.89 2.30 27.59
CA SER A 99 -28.53 0.96 28.06
C SER A 99 -29.07 -0.12 27.13
N LEU A 100 -28.34 -1.22 26.98
CA LEU A 100 -28.73 -2.39 26.23
C LEU A 100 -29.12 -3.51 27.20
N GLU A 101 -30.33 -4.01 27.11
CA GLU A 101 -30.78 -5.24 27.76
C GLU A 101 -30.79 -6.37 26.73
N SER A 102 -29.79 -7.26 26.83
CA SER A 102 -29.69 -8.42 25.95
C SER A 102 -30.47 -9.59 26.51
N ASP A 103 -31.60 -9.90 25.90
CA ASP A 103 -32.30 -11.16 26.13
C ASP A 103 -31.74 -12.26 25.19
N THR A 104 -31.99 -13.52 25.52
CA THR A 104 -31.56 -14.68 24.70
C THR A 104 -32.13 -14.68 23.30
N LYS A 105 -33.32 -14.07 23.10
CA LYS A 105 -34.03 -14.04 21.82
C LYS A 105 -33.72 -12.81 20.97
N TYR A 106 -33.69 -11.59 21.56
CA TYR A 106 -33.39 -10.34 20.87
C TYR A 106 -32.95 -9.28 21.87
N SER A 107 -32.37 -8.17 21.37
CA SER A 107 -31.88 -7.08 22.21
C SER A 107 -32.90 -5.96 22.31
N LYS A 108 -33.11 -5.44 23.53
CA LYS A 108 -33.91 -4.24 23.84
C LYS A 108 -32.97 -3.12 24.26
N VAL A 109 -33.28 -1.91 23.84
CA VAL A 109 -32.50 -0.70 24.20
C VAL A 109 -33.43 0.31 24.84
N ARG A 110 -32.97 0.86 25.95
CA ARG A 110 -33.57 2.05 26.55
C ARG A 110 -33.04 3.27 25.86
N VAL A 111 -33.96 4.11 25.36
CA VAL A 111 -33.64 5.30 24.60
C VAL A 111 -34.35 6.54 25.15
N SER A 112 -33.69 7.67 25.05
CA SER A 112 -34.25 8.99 25.28
C SER A 112 -34.29 9.80 23.99
N LEU A 113 -35.34 10.56 23.76
CA LEU A 113 -35.48 11.42 22.60
C LEU A 113 -34.48 12.59 22.64
N ILE A 114 -33.81 12.85 21.51
CA ILE A 114 -32.94 13.99 21.35
C ILE A 114 -33.81 15.18 20.92
N ALA A 115 -33.76 16.25 21.71
CA ALA A 115 -34.39 17.51 21.35
C ALA A 115 -33.54 18.28 20.35
N GLU A 116 -34.12 18.67 19.25
CA GLU A 116 -33.46 19.51 18.25
C GLU A 116 -33.38 20.96 18.71
N SER A 117 -32.31 21.68 18.28
CA SER A 117 -32.13 23.11 18.57
C SER A 117 -33.24 23.93 17.94
N LYS A 118 -33.54 25.10 18.50
CA LYS A 118 -34.47 26.04 17.86
C LYS A 118 -33.69 26.97 16.95
N ILE A 119 -34.20 27.18 15.72
CA ILE A 119 -33.68 28.13 14.75
C ILE A 119 -34.73 29.19 14.44
N ASP A 120 -34.32 30.41 14.12
CA ASP A 120 -35.25 31.45 13.70
C ASP A 120 -35.84 31.09 12.32
N SER A 121 -37.13 31.39 12.10
CA SER A 121 -37.87 30.99 10.90
C SER A 121 -37.23 31.55 9.61
N LYS A 122 -36.71 32.78 9.64
CA LYS A 122 -36.04 33.39 8.50
C LYS A 122 -34.72 32.71 8.15
N ASP A 123 -33.94 32.37 9.14
CA ASP A 123 -32.67 31.68 8.93
C ASP A 123 -32.90 30.23 8.43
N ALA A 124 -33.95 29.59 8.93
CA ALA A 124 -34.37 28.26 8.45
C ALA A 124 -34.78 28.28 6.97
N GLU A 125 -35.57 29.27 6.52
CA GLU A 125 -35.99 29.44 5.12
C GLU A 125 -34.79 29.72 4.20
N ASN A 126 -33.88 30.60 4.60
CA ASN A 126 -32.67 30.94 3.84
C ASN A 126 -31.79 29.72 3.68
N LEU A 127 -31.53 28.99 4.76
CA LEU A 127 -30.66 27.80 4.79
C LEU A 127 -31.29 26.66 3.96
N SER A 128 -32.60 26.48 4.09
CA SER A 128 -33.38 25.49 3.30
C SER A 128 -33.25 25.78 1.79
N SER A 129 -33.45 27.00 1.38
CA SER A 129 -33.36 27.44 -0.02
C SER A 129 -31.94 27.22 -0.56
N PHE A 130 -30.92 27.54 0.22
CA PHE A 130 -29.54 27.36 -0.14
C PHE A 130 -29.15 25.87 -0.31
N ILE A 131 -29.55 25.02 0.65
CA ILE A 131 -29.29 23.57 0.59
C ILE A 131 -29.99 22.95 -0.63
N LYS A 132 -31.26 23.28 -0.87
CA LYS A 132 -32.00 22.81 -2.05
C LYS A 132 -31.28 23.21 -3.33
N ALA A 133 -30.83 24.46 -3.47
CA ALA A 133 -30.12 24.93 -4.66
C ALA A 133 -28.80 24.15 -4.90
N LYS A 134 -28.00 23.95 -3.86
CA LYS A 134 -26.75 23.17 -3.95
C LYS A 134 -27.01 21.70 -4.33
N PHE A 135 -28.05 21.10 -3.78
CA PHE A 135 -28.44 19.74 -4.13
C PHE A 135 -28.96 19.62 -5.57
N HIS A 136 -29.72 20.62 -6.06
CA HIS A 136 -30.11 20.70 -7.48
C HIS A 136 -28.88 20.73 -8.40
N ASP A 137 -27.84 21.53 -8.07
CA ASP A 137 -26.62 21.58 -8.86
C ASP A 137 -25.87 20.25 -8.84
N TYR A 138 -25.83 19.58 -7.70
CA TYR A 138 -25.26 18.23 -7.58
C TYR A 138 -25.99 17.21 -8.48
N ILE A 139 -27.32 17.21 -8.49
CA ILE A 139 -28.13 16.29 -9.32
C ILE A 139 -27.96 16.57 -10.81
N LYS A 140 -27.95 17.85 -11.22
CA LYS A 140 -27.72 18.21 -12.64
C LYS A 140 -26.42 17.64 -13.19
N ILE A 141 -25.38 17.59 -12.36
CA ILE A 141 -24.07 17.11 -12.77
C ILE A 141 -23.98 15.58 -12.69
N THR A 142 -24.47 14.98 -11.61
CA THR A 142 -24.35 13.53 -11.35
C THR A 142 -25.30 12.68 -12.17
N LYS A 143 -26.54 13.13 -12.41
CA LYS A 143 -27.61 12.38 -13.08
C LYS A 143 -27.88 10.98 -12.50
N LYS A 144 -27.45 10.73 -11.25
CA LYS A 144 -27.58 9.42 -10.59
C LYS A 144 -28.80 9.28 -9.68
N ILE A 145 -29.47 10.37 -9.37
CA ILE A 145 -30.63 10.42 -8.48
C ILE A 145 -31.89 10.59 -9.33
N ALA A 146 -32.93 9.82 -9.03
CA ALA A 146 -34.18 9.85 -9.78
C ALA A 146 -34.91 11.22 -9.61
N PRO A 147 -35.58 11.74 -10.66
CA PRO A 147 -36.28 13.01 -10.59
C PRO A 147 -37.39 13.09 -9.54
N GLU A 148 -37.97 11.91 -9.17
CA GLU A 148 -39.01 11.81 -8.15
C GLU A 148 -38.50 12.19 -6.76
N VAL A 149 -37.21 11.88 -6.47
CA VAL A 149 -36.55 12.24 -5.20
C VAL A 149 -36.42 13.75 -5.09
N LEU A 150 -36.09 14.43 -6.18
CA LEU A 150 -35.96 15.86 -6.23
C LEU A 150 -37.32 16.53 -5.94
N ALA A 151 -38.39 16.09 -6.63
CA ALA A 151 -39.73 16.60 -6.40
C ALA A 151 -40.22 16.39 -4.95
N SER A 152 -39.87 15.27 -4.34
CA SER A 152 -40.24 14.99 -2.94
C SER A 152 -39.48 15.90 -1.95
N ILE A 153 -38.22 16.23 -2.19
CA ILE A 153 -37.41 17.13 -1.35
C ILE A 153 -37.86 18.59 -1.52
N ASP A 154 -38.22 18.99 -2.73
CA ASP A 154 -38.74 20.35 -3.00
C ASP A 154 -40.07 20.64 -2.31
N ALA A 155 -40.90 19.59 -2.11
CA ALA A 155 -42.17 19.68 -1.41
C ALA A 155 -42.03 19.74 0.13
N LEU A 156 -40.84 19.58 0.69
CA LEU A 156 -40.58 19.68 2.13
C LEU A 156 -40.34 21.13 2.56
N ASP A 157 -41.01 21.56 3.64
CA ASP A 157 -40.83 22.90 4.24
C ASP A 157 -39.97 22.87 5.51
N ASP A 158 -39.86 21.70 6.17
CA ASP A 158 -39.12 21.56 7.41
C ASP A 158 -37.61 21.34 7.12
N LEU A 159 -36.76 22.24 7.63
CA LEU A 159 -35.32 22.20 7.46
C LEU A 159 -34.69 20.89 7.92
N SER A 160 -35.13 20.32 9.08
CA SER A 160 -34.64 19.04 9.56
C SER A 160 -34.88 17.92 8.55
N ARG A 161 -36.12 17.85 8.04
CA ARG A 161 -36.50 16.84 7.04
C ARG A 161 -35.78 16.98 5.72
N ILE A 162 -35.52 18.23 5.28
CA ILE A 162 -34.75 18.51 4.07
C ILE A 162 -33.33 17.99 4.19
N ILE A 163 -32.62 18.34 5.29
CA ILE A 163 -31.26 17.89 5.53
C ILE A 163 -31.20 16.35 5.59
N ASP A 164 -32.10 15.73 6.36
CA ASP A 164 -32.13 14.29 6.57
C ASP A 164 -32.47 13.52 5.28
N SER A 165 -33.40 14.03 4.49
CA SER A 165 -33.76 13.42 3.21
C SER A 165 -32.60 13.49 2.21
N ILE A 166 -31.95 14.65 2.10
CA ILE A 166 -30.79 14.81 1.23
C ILE A 166 -29.64 13.89 1.69
N ALA A 167 -29.31 13.87 2.98
CA ALA A 167 -28.24 13.03 3.53
C ALA A 167 -28.51 11.52 3.30
N GLY A 168 -29.77 11.11 3.36
CA GLY A 168 -30.20 9.74 3.06
C GLY A 168 -29.85 9.30 1.63
N HIS A 169 -29.99 10.21 0.65
CA HIS A 169 -29.79 9.93 -0.77
C HIS A 169 -28.36 10.19 -1.29
N LEU A 170 -27.52 10.88 -0.51
CA LEU A 170 -26.12 11.12 -0.90
C LEU A 170 -25.24 9.90 -0.64
N PRO A 171 -24.21 9.64 -1.49
CA PRO A 171 -23.25 8.54 -1.34
C PRO A 171 -22.15 8.88 -0.32
N MET A 172 -22.58 9.24 0.91
CA MET A 172 -21.70 9.54 2.04
C MET A 172 -21.27 8.26 2.76
N GLU A 173 -20.07 8.26 3.35
CA GLU A 173 -19.64 7.19 4.25
C GLU A 173 -20.51 7.10 5.51
N ILE A 174 -20.59 5.92 6.12
CA ILE A 174 -21.41 5.68 7.33
C ILE A 174 -21.06 6.67 8.45
N LYS A 175 -19.76 6.94 8.65
CA LYS A 175 -19.29 7.89 9.68
C LYS A 175 -19.81 9.30 9.44
N GLN A 176 -19.79 9.78 8.20
CA GLN A 176 -20.29 11.11 7.83
C GLN A 176 -21.82 11.21 7.96
N LYS A 177 -22.54 10.16 7.54
CA LYS A 177 -24.00 10.09 7.76
C LYS A 177 -24.34 10.07 9.24
N GLN A 178 -23.56 9.35 10.03
CA GLN A 178 -23.74 9.26 11.46
C GLN A 178 -23.47 10.60 12.17
N GLU A 179 -22.46 11.34 11.74
CA GLU A 179 -22.16 12.69 12.22
C GLU A 179 -23.36 13.64 12.02
N ILE A 180 -24.00 13.60 10.85
CA ILE A 180 -25.21 14.35 10.57
C ILE A 180 -26.37 13.90 11.48
N LEU A 181 -26.50 12.59 11.76
CA LEU A 181 -27.55 12.08 12.65
C LEU A 181 -27.31 12.47 14.11
N GLU A 182 -26.06 12.50 14.58
CA GLU A 182 -25.66 12.84 15.96
C GLU A 182 -25.75 14.33 16.26
N THR A 183 -25.59 15.18 15.25
CA THR A 183 -25.59 16.63 15.40
C THR A 183 -27.01 17.14 15.64
N ALA A 184 -27.28 17.68 16.84
CA ALA A 184 -28.58 18.24 17.19
C ALA A 184 -28.79 19.67 16.68
N ASP A 185 -27.74 20.40 16.40
CA ASP A 185 -27.77 21.76 15.89
C ASP A 185 -27.97 21.79 14.36
N PHE A 186 -29.01 22.53 13.93
CA PHE A 186 -29.37 22.61 12.52
C PHE A 186 -28.30 23.26 11.65
N GLN A 187 -27.64 24.30 12.16
CA GLN A 187 -26.65 25.05 11.40
C GLN A 187 -25.40 24.19 11.16
N LEU A 188 -24.89 23.55 12.20
CA LEU A 188 -23.75 22.64 12.08
C LEU A 188 -24.08 21.44 11.17
N ARG A 189 -25.30 20.89 11.26
CA ARG A 189 -25.76 19.79 10.42
C ARG A 189 -25.80 20.20 8.95
N ALA A 190 -26.31 21.39 8.66
CA ALA A 190 -26.34 21.97 7.33
C ALA A 190 -24.94 22.23 6.79
N GLU A 191 -24.01 22.73 7.60
CA GLU A 191 -22.61 22.98 7.22
C GLU A 191 -21.92 21.68 6.80
N VAL A 192 -22.05 20.60 7.56
CA VAL A 192 -21.49 19.27 7.21
C VAL A 192 -22.05 18.77 5.88
N LEU A 193 -23.35 18.91 5.66
CA LEU A 193 -24.00 18.48 4.43
C LEU A 193 -23.55 19.30 3.22
N ILE A 194 -23.51 20.64 3.35
CA ILE A 194 -23.07 21.56 2.30
C ILE A 194 -21.62 21.31 1.95
N ALA A 195 -20.72 21.18 2.93
CA ALA A 195 -19.31 20.91 2.72
C ALA A 195 -19.10 19.62 1.92
N PHE A 196 -19.87 18.56 2.21
CA PHE A 196 -19.83 17.34 1.43
C PHE A 196 -20.27 17.56 -0.03
N ILE A 197 -21.41 18.25 -0.25
CA ILE A 197 -21.92 18.51 -1.59
C ILE A 197 -20.91 19.34 -2.39
N GLU A 198 -20.33 20.38 -1.81
CA GLU A 198 -19.32 21.23 -2.45
C GLU A 198 -18.06 20.45 -2.81
N SER A 199 -17.55 19.62 -1.89
CA SER A 199 -16.41 18.73 -2.17
C SER A 199 -16.68 17.82 -3.36
N GLN A 200 -17.88 17.26 -3.47
CA GLN A 200 -18.25 16.42 -4.61
C GLN A 200 -18.37 17.20 -5.93
N LEU A 201 -18.91 18.42 -5.87
CA LEU A 201 -19.00 19.33 -7.03
C LEU A 201 -17.60 19.71 -7.53
N ASP A 202 -16.67 20.03 -6.64
CA ASP A 202 -15.29 20.37 -6.98
C ASP A 202 -14.56 19.20 -7.68
N VAL A 203 -14.70 18.00 -7.16
CA VAL A 203 -14.13 16.78 -7.78
C VAL A 203 -14.69 16.59 -9.20
N MET A 204 -16.00 16.79 -9.37
CA MET A 204 -16.66 16.64 -10.67
C MET A 204 -16.28 17.76 -11.67
N ASP A 205 -16.07 18.97 -11.19
CA ASP A 205 -15.60 20.08 -12.05
C ASP A 205 -14.17 19.84 -12.52
N VAL A 206 -13.29 19.28 -11.67
CA VAL A 206 -11.95 18.85 -12.09
C VAL A 206 -12.04 17.76 -13.16
N ASP A 207 -12.90 16.76 -12.95
CA ASP A 207 -13.10 15.66 -13.90
C ASP A 207 -13.64 16.16 -15.25
N LYS A 208 -14.59 17.11 -15.22
CA LYS A 208 -15.14 17.78 -16.41
C LYS A 208 -14.10 18.63 -17.15
N ARG A 209 -13.22 19.35 -16.42
CA ARG A 209 -12.10 20.09 -17.02
C ARG A 209 -11.10 19.14 -17.67
N ILE A 210 -10.77 18.01 -17.03
CA ILE A 210 -9.91 16.99 -17.60
C ILE A 210 -10.53 16.40 -18.86
N ARG A 211 -11.80 15.99 -18.82
CA ARG A 211 -12.53 15.46 -19.99
C ARG A 211 -12.64 16.48 -21.13
N ASN A 212 -12.93 17.74 -20.81
CA ASN A 212 -13.00 18.81 -21.81
C ASN A 212 -11.61 19.10 -22.40
N ARG A 213 -10.55 19.03 -21.61
CA ARG A 213 -9.17 19.19 -22.10
C ARG A 213 -8.78 18.04 -23.01
N VAL A 214 -9.11 16.79 -22.62
CA VAL A 214 -8.90 15.61 -23.47
C VAL A 214 -9.75 15.69 -24.75
N LYS A 215 -11.03 16.09 -24.64
CA LYS A 215 -11.92 16.28 -25.78
C LYS A 215 -11.43 17.40 -26.71
N GLY A 216 -11.00 18.52 -26.15
CA GLY A 216 -10.44 19.62 -26.94
C GLY A 216 -9.12 19.25 -27.62
N GLN A 217 -8.31 18.39 -26.98
CA GLN A 217 -7.09 17.86 -27.58
C GLN A 217 -7.41 16.85 -28.69
N MET A 218 -8.43 16.01 -28.51
CA MET A 218 -8.94 15.12 -29.56
C MET A 218 -9.58 15.90 -30.72
N GLU A 219 -10.41 16.90 -30.44
CA GLU A 219 -11.02 17.78 -31.46
C GLU A 219 -9.95 18.57 -32.23
N LYS A 220 -8.88 19.02 -31.57
CA LYS A 220 -7.76 19.67 -32.22
C LYS A 220 -7.00 18.71 -33.12
N SER A 221 -6.71 17.49 -32.65
CA SER A 221 -6.08 16.43 -33.46
C SER A 221 -6.99 15.99 -34.62
N GLN A 222 -8.32 15.88 -34.42
CA GLN A 222 -9.27 15.60 -35.48
C GLN A 222 -9.34 16.75 -36.49
N ARG A 223 -9.31 18.00 -36.02
CA ARG A 223 -9.32 19.17 -36.88
C ARG A 223 -8.03 19.34 -37.67
N GLU A 224 -6.86 19.05 -37.04
CA GLU A 224 -5.56 18.98 -37.73
C GLU A 224 -5.55 17.83 -38.75
N TYR A 225 -6.11 16.67 -38.41
CA TYR A 225 -6.27 15.56 -39.35
C TYR A 225 -7.22 15.95 -40.51
N TYR A 226 -8.40 16.55 -40.21
CA TYR A 226 -9.36 17.00 -41.21
C TYR A 226 -8.80 18.10 -42.10
N LEU A 227 -8.05 19.06 -41.57
CA LEU A 227 -7.33 20.08 -42.33
C LEU A 227 -6.23 19.48 -43.21
N ASN A 228 -5.49 18.51 -42.71
CA ASN A 228 -4.48 17.79 -43.49
C ASN A 228 -5.14 16.94 -44.59
N GLU A 229 -6.30 16.35 -44.37
CA GLU A 229 -7.08 15.65 -45.39
C GLU A 229 -7.70 16.63 -46.41
N GLN A 230 -8.16 17.83 -45.99
CA GLN A 230 -8.57 18.87 -46.92
C GLN A 230 -7.41 19.40 -47.75
N ILE A 231 -6.23 19.59 -47.18
CA ILE A 231 -5.02 19.96 -47.89
C ILE A 231 -4.63 18.87 -48.88
N LYS A 232 -4.69 17.60 -48.51
CA LYS A 232 -4.48 16.46 -49.41
C LYS A 232 -5.54 16.37 -50.53
N ALA A 233 -6.82 16.58 -50.16
CA ALA A 233 -7.90 16.62 -51.17
C ALA A 233 -7.73 17.81 -52.15
N ALA A 234 -7.38 18.97 -51.65
CA ALA A 234 -7.08 20.16 -52.48
C ALA A 234 -5.81 19.98 -53.35
N GLN A 235 -4.78 19.30 -52.83
CA GLN A 235 -3.62 18.92 -53.61
C GLN A 235 -3.97 17.87 -54.67
N LYS A 236 -4.93 16.98 -54.40
CA LYS A 236 -5.43 15.98 -55.34
C LYS A 236 -6.28 16.59 -56.47
N GLU A 237 -7.01 17.68 -56.18
CA GLU A 237 -7.75 18.44 -57.22
C GLU A 237 -6.83 19.30 -58.08
N LEU A 238 -5.62 19.64 -57.64
CA LEU A 238 -4.62 20.42 -58.36
C LEU A 238 -3.69 19.61 -59.28
N GLY A 239 -3.90 18.28 -59.38
CA GLY A 239 -3.28 17.48 -60.43
C GLY A 239 -2.13 16.58 -59.95
N ASP A 240 -2.46 15.51 -59.22
CA ASP A 240 -1.66 14.30 -59.18
C ASP A 240 -2.55 13.05 -59.09
N ILE A 241 -2.77 12.43 -60.25
CA ILE A 241 -3.49 11.16 -60.42
C ILE A 241 -2.45 10.02 -60.23
N SER A 242 -1.85 9.85 -59.03
CA SER A 242 -0.91 8.74 -58.83
C SER A 242 -0.81 8.19 -57.42
N ASP A 243 -1.52 8.72 -56.35
CA ASP A 243 -1.20 8.36 -54.95
C ASP A 243 -1.96 7.15 -54.40
N ASP A 244 -3.21 6.86 -54.88
CA ASP A 244 -3.99 5.71 -54.35
C ASP A 244 -3.45 4.38 -54.84
N GLY A 245 -2.86 4.31 -56.03
CA GLY A 245 -2.20 3.11 -56.59
C GLY A 245 -0.90 2.78 -55.86
N ASP A 246 -0.15 3.81 -55.45
CA ASP A 246 1.13 3.65 -54.76
C ASP A 246 0.92 3.21 -53.31
N GLU A 247 -0.12 3.71 -52.62
CA GLU A 247 -0.40 3.36 -51.21
C GLU A 247 -0.85 1.90 -51.06
N ILE A 248 -1.71 1.40 -51.92
CA ILE A 248 -2.13 -0.02 -51.94
C ILE A 248 -0.92 -0.89 -52.28
N SER A 249 -0.09 -0.48 -53.23
CA SER A 249 1.12 -1.21 -53.63
C SER A 249 2.16 -1.24 -52.53
N GLN A 250 2.37 -0.13 -51.81
CA GLN A 250 3.25 -0.07 -50.64
C GLN A 250 2.77 -0.96 -49.49
N LEU A 251 1.45 -1.01 -49.22
CA LEU A 251 0.91 -1.87 -48.18
C LEU A 251 1.07 -3.35 -48.53
N GLU A 252 0.88 -3.71 -49.79
CA GLU A 252 1.11 -5.08 -50.28
C GLU A 252 2.60 -5.49 -50.15
N GLU A 253 3.51 -4.57 -50.51
CA GLU A 253 4.94 -4.79 -50.35
C GLU A 253 5.34 -4.90 -48.86
N ASN A 254 4.75 -4.10 -47.97
CA ASN A 254 4.99 -4.14 -46.52
C ASN A 254 4.48 -5.48 -45.94
N ILE A 255 3.31 -5.96 -46.35
CA ILE A 255 2.78 -7.28 -45.97
C ILE A 255 3.74 -8.38 -46.38
N ALA A 256 4.28 -8.35 -47.61
CA ALA A 256 5.22 -9.34 -48.12
C ALA A 256 6.57 -9.31 -47.38
N LYS A 257 7.06 -8.09 -47.02
CA LYS A 257 8.36 -7.87 -46.32
C LYS A 257 8.29 -8.12 -44.82
N ALA A 258 7.13 -8.00 -44.17
CA ALA A 258 6.98 -8.09 -42.73
C ALA A 258 7.43 -9.44 -42.14
N GLY A 259 7.40 -10.52 -42.96
CA GLY A 259 7.87 -11.85 -42.54
C GLY A 259 6.98 -12.50 -41.50
N MET A 260 5.68 -12.30 -41.61
CA MET A 260 4.61 -12.82 -40.74
C MET A 260 4.61 -14.36 -40.66
N SER A 261 3.97 -14.92 -39.63
CA SER A 261 3.64 -16.35 -39.58
C SER A 261 2.67 -16.74 -40.72
N LYS A 262 2.58 -18.01 -41.05
CA LYS A 262 1.65 -18.46 -42.09
C LYS A 262 0.21 -18.06 -41.82
N GLU A 263 -0.20 -18.12 -40.58
CA GLU A 263 -1.54 -17.74 -40.12
C GLU A 263 -1.76 -16.22 -40.23
N ALA A 264 -0.86 -15.44 -39.68
CA ALA A 264 -0.92 -13.97 -39.74
C ALA A 264 -0.89 -13.46 -41.18
N LEU A 265 -0.05 -14.05 -42.06
CA LEU A 265 0.01 -13.68 -43.46
C LEU A 265 -1.33 -14.02 -44.21
N LYS A 266 -1.91 -15.18 -43.94
CA LYS A 266 -3.21 -15.54 -44.49
C LYS A 266 -4.30 -14.56 -44.05
N LYS A 267 -4.30 -14.17 -42.78
CA LYS A 267 -5.26 -13.20 -42.23
C LYS A 267 -5.03 -11.80 -42.81
N ALA A 268 -3.77 -11.35 -42.86
CA ALA A 268 -3.41 -10.07 -43.47
C ALA A 268 -3.87 -10.01 -44.96
N ASN A 269 -3.63 -11.05 -45.75
CA ASN A 269 -4.05 -11.08 -47.13
C ASN A 269 -5.60 -11.07 -47.29
N ASN A 270 -6.31 -11.77 -46.42
CA ASN A 270 -7.77 -11.75 -46.43
C ASN A 270 -8.32 -10.36 -46.12
N GLU A 271 -7.79 -9.68 -45.07
CA GLU A 271 -8.20 -8.32 -44.72
C GLU A 271 -7.76 -7.30 -45.77
N PHE A 272 -6.59 -7.47 -46.38
CA PHE A 272 -6.13 -6.65 -47.50
C PHE A 272 -7.01 -6.77 -48.75
N ASN A 273 -7.45 -7.97 -49.09
CA ASN A 273 -8.37 -8.19 -50.19
C ASN A 273 -9.74 -7.53 -49.91
N LYS A 274 -10.22 -7.55 -48.66
CA LYS A 274 -11.42 -6.81 -48.26
C LYS A 274 -11.18 -5.31 -48.40
N PHE A 275 -10.04 -4.82 -47.94
CA PHE A 275 -9.65 -3.40 -48.00
C PHE A 275 -9.66 -2.87 -49.45
N LYS A 276 -9.13 -3.67 -50.41
CA LYS A 276 -9.15 -3.30 -51.84
C LYS A 276 -10.57 -3.14 -52.41
N GLN A 277 -11.57 -3.80 -51.79
CA GLN A 277 -12.97 -3.76 -52.25
C GLN A 277 -13.81 -2.67 -51.52
N MET A 278 -13.27 -2.07 -50.48
CA MET A 278 -13.96 -1.06 -49.67
C MET A 278 -13.79 0.34 -50.24
N SER A 279 -14.78 1.18 -50.07
CA SER A 279 -14.62 2.61 -50.35
C SER A 279 -13.58 3.24 -49.38
N PRO A 280 -12.55 3.94 -49.91
CA PRO A 280 -11.54 4.58 -49.08
C PRO A 280 -12.11 5.53 -48.01
N MET A 281 -13.27 6.09 -48.23
CA MET A 281 -13.93 7.04 -47.31
C MET A 281 -14.77 6.35 -46.24
N SER A 282 -14.83 5.02 -46.20
CA SER A 282 -15.65 4.31 -45.22
C SER A 282 -14.91 4.21 -43.85
N ALA A 283 -15.64 4.36 -42.75
CA ALA A 283 -15.10 4.16 -41.40
C ALA A 283 -14.51 2.75 -41.22
N GLU A 284 -15.06 1.76 -41.90
CA GLU A 284 -14.61 0.36 -41.87
C GLU A 284 -13.26 0.19 -42.59
N ALA A 285 -13.04 0.89 -43.71
CA ALA A 285 -11.72 0.91 -44.38
C ALA A 285 -10.62 1.44 -43.48
N SER A 286 -10.88 2.49 -42.68
CA SER A 286 -9.94 3.06 -41.74
C SER A 286 -9.58 2.06 -40.61
N VAL A 287 -10.55 1.26 -40.12
CA VAL A 287 -10.31 0.23 -39.11
C VAL A 287 -9.46 -0.91 -39.69
N VAL A 288 -9.78 -1.40 -40.89
CA VAL A 288 -9.01 -2.44 -41.57
C VAL A 288 -7.60 -1.96 -41.89
N ARG A 289 -7.45 -0.71 -42.33
CA ARG A 289 -6.16 -0.10 -42.60
C ARG A 289 -5.28 -0.08 -41.33
N SER A 290 -5.81 0.46 -40.22
CA SER A 290 -5.10 0.48 -38.94
C SER A 290 -4.70 -0.92 -38.48
N TYR A 291 -5.52 -1.92 -38.70
CA TYR A 291 -5.20 -3.31 -38.40
C TYR A 291 -4.03 -3.84 -39.22
N LEU A 292 -4.01 -3.58 -40.53
CA LEU A 292 -2.92 -3.98 -41.43
C LEU A 292 -1.62 -3.23 -41.09
N ASP A 293 -1.72 -1.96 -40.74
CA ASP A 293 -0.57 -1.17 -40.29
C ASP A 293 0.06 -1.77 -39.02
N TRP A 294 -0.75 -2.19 -38.03
CA TRP A 294 -0.26 -2.88 -36.84
C TRP A 294 0.40 -4.21 -37.20
N LEU A 295 -0.23 -5.05 -38.02
CA LEU A 295 0.33 -6.35 -38.42
C LEU A 295 1.67 -6.20 -39.14
N THR A 296 1.84 -5.20 -39.99
CA THR A 296 3.10 -4.92 -40.72
C THR A 296 4.17 -4.31 -39.84
N ALA A 297 3.79 -3.53 -38.81
CA ALA A 297 4.71 -2.89 -37.89
C ALA A 297 5.32 -3.83 -36.83
N ILE A 298 4.68 -4.99 -36.59
CA ILE A 298 5.18 -5.97 -35.59
C ILE A 298 6.46 -6.66 -36.13
N PRO A 299 7.49 -6.82 -35.26
CA PRO A 299 8.75 -7.44 -35.67
C PRO A 299 8.66 -8.98 -35.68
N TRP A 300 8.09 -9.59 -36.70
CA TRP A 300 7.92 -11.04 -36.82
C TRP A 300 9.24 -11.81 -36.89
N LYS A 301 10.25 -11.28 -37.58
CA LYS A 301 11.53 -11.96 -37.83
C LYS A 301 12.77 -11.18 -37.38
N LYS A 302 12.69 -9.86 -37.27
CA LYS A 302 13.82 -9.01 -36.97
C LYS A 302 14.34 -9.22 -35.55
N ARG A 303 15.60 -9.64 -35.40
CA ARG A 303 16.25 -9.95 -34.12
C ARG A 303 17.49 -9.14 -33.91
N SER A 304 17.77 -8.74 -32.66
CA SER A 304 19.09 -8.26 -32.25
C SER A 304 20.07 -9.45 -32.13
N LYS A 305 21.33 -9.23 -32.44
CA LYS A 305 22.39 -10.26 -32.22
C LYS A 305 22.68 -10.35 -30.73
N VAL A 306 22.22 -11.41 -30.08
CA VAL A 306 22.45 -11.65 -28.65
C VAL A 306 23.93 -11.95 -28.44
N LYS A 307 24.55 -11.24 -27.51
CA LYS A 307 25.89 -11.56 -26.99
C LYS A 307 25.74 -12.48 -25.79
N SER A 308 26.54 -13.54 -25.76
CA SER A 308 26.52 -14.54 -24.68
C SER A 308 27.86 -14.62 -23.94
N ASN A 309 28.69 -13.56 -23.99
CA ASN A 309 29.98 -13.50 -23.30
C ASN A 309 29.77 -13.08 -21.83
N LEU A 310 29.92 -14.03 -20.91
CA LEU A 310 29.82 -13.80 -19.46
C LEU A 310 30.85 -12.79 -18.93
N SER A 311 32.07 -12.82 -19.43
CA SER A 311 33.12 -11.87 -19.01
C SER A 311 32.70 -10.42 -19.31
N SER A 312 32.15 -10.17 -20.51
CA SER A 312 31.61 -8.86 -20.87
C SER A 312 30.39 -8.48 -20.02
N ALA A 313 29.59 -9.45 -19.60
CA ALA A 313 28.45 -9.19 -18.72
C ALA A 313 28.89 -8.78 -17.31
N ILE A 314 29.95 -9.40 -16.78
CA ILE A 314 30.57 -9.03 -15.49
C ILE A 314 31.06 -7.57 -15.56
N GLU A 315 31.86 -7.25 -16.58
CA GLU A 315 32.40 -5.89 -16.76
C GLU A 315 31.28 -4.83 -16.81
N ILE A 316 30.21 -5.11 -17.55
CA ILE A 316 29.09 -4.17 -17.68
C ILE A 316 28.32 -3.99 -16.37
N LEU A 317 28.10 -5.10 -15.63
CA LEU A 317 27.40 -5.04 -14.34
C LEU A 317 28.24 -4.31 -13.29
N ASP A 318 29.57 -4.47 -13.31
CA ASP A 318 30.48 -3.80 -12.40
C ASP A 318 30.66 -2.31 -12.73
N GLU A 319 30.67 -1.98 -14.02
CA GLU A 319 30.70 -0.59 -14.47
C GLU A 319 29.43 0.19 -14.10
N ASP A 320 28.25 -0.44 -14.21
CA ASP A 320 26.96 0.23 -14.01
C ASP A 320 26.48 0.23 -12.55
N HIS A 321 26.99 -0.71 -11.72
CA HIS A 321 26.47 -0.92 -10.35
C HIS A 321 27.61 -1.15 -9.36
N PHE A 322 27.65 -0.30 -8.34
CA PHE A 322 28.57 -0.48 -7.21
C PHE A 322 27.97 -1.47 -6.19
N GLY A 323 28.78 -2.42 -5.72
CA GLY A 323 28.35 -3.47 -4.79
C GLY A 323 27.34 -4.44 -5.42
N LEU A 324 26.39 -4.93 -4.63
CA LEU A 324 25.37 -5.90 -5.04
C LEU A 324 25.93 -7.23 -5.55
N ASP A 325 27.05 -7.69 -4.97
CA ASP A 325 27.83 -8.83 -5.49
C ASP A 325 26.98 -10.11 -5.59
N GLU A 326 26.18 -10.42 -4.57
CA GLU A 326 25.28 -11.58 -4.58
C GLU A 326 24.21 -11.45 -5.70
N VAL A 327 23.68 -10.24 -5.89
CA VAL A 327 22.66 -9.99 -6.93
C VAL A 327 23.25 -10.15 -8.32
N LYS A 328 24.48 -9.64 -8.52
CA LYS A 328 25.21 -9.78 -9.78
C LYS A 328 25.52 -11.26 -10.07
N GLU A 329 25.98 -12.00 -9.05
CA GLU A 329 26.28 -13.44 -9.18
C GLU A 329 25.04 -14.22 -9.61
N ARG A 330 23.91 -14.01 -8.97
CA ARG A 330 22.63 -14.63 -9.35
C ARG A 330 22.20 -14.28 -10.78
N ILE A 331 22.37 -13.03 -11.19
CA ILE A 331 22.09 -12.61 -12.57
C ILE A 331 23.04 -13.34 -13.55
N LEU A 332 24.33 -13.47 -13.21
CA LEU A 332 25.31 -14.18 -14.04
C LEU A 332 25.03 -15.67 -14.12
N GLU A 333 24.64 -16.33 -13.03
CA GLU A 333 24.18 -17.72 -13.02
C GLU A 333 23.00 -17.92 -13.99
N TYR A 334 22.01 -17.04 -13.91
CA TYR A 334 20.85 -17.06 -14.79
C TYR A 334 21.27 -16.89 -16.28
N LEU A 335 22.14 -15.93 -16.59
CA LEU A 335 22.66 -15.71 -17.94
C LEU A 335 23.48 -16.91 -18.43
N ALA A 336 24.26 -17.57 -17.56
CA ALA A 336 25.04 -18.73 -17.89
C ALA A 336 24.16 -19.94 -18.28
N VAL A 337 23.04 -20.15 -17.55
CA VAL A 337 22.05 -21.18 -17.90
C VAL A 337 21.41 -20.87 -19.24
N GLN A 338 21.02 -19.62 -19.49
CA GLN A 338 20.43 -19.20 -20.77
C GLN A 338 21.38 -19.42 -21.96
N GLN A 339 22.69 -19.25 -21.75
CA GLN A 339 23.70 -19.51 -22.80
C GLN A 339 23.73 -20.96 -23.24
N ARG A 340 23.50 -21.92 -22.32
CA ARG A 340 23.52 -23.36 -22.61
C ARG A 340 22.20 -23.88 -23.17
N VAL A 341 21.07 -23.30 -22.75
CA VAL A 341 19.74 -23.73 -23.16
C VAL A 341 19.30 -22.93 -24.38
N LYS A 342 19.13 -23.58 -25.54
CA LYS A 342 18.72 -22.90 -26.79
C LYS A 342 17.32 -22.26 -26.76
N LYS A 343 16.47 -22.61 -25.80
CA LYS A 343 15.13 -22.04 -25.60
C LYS A 343 15.04 -21.45 -24.18
N LEU A 344 14.49 -20.24 -24.06
CA LEU A 344 14.22 -19.58 -22.79
C LEU A 344 13.11 -20.34 -22.03
N LYS A 345 13.46 -21.42 -21.35
CA LYS A 345 12.56 -22.17 -20.45
C LYS A 345 12.83 -21.89 -18.98
N ALA A 346 13.70 -20.93 -18.69
CA ALA A 346 14.03 -20.54 -17.31
C ALA A 346 12.89 -19.70 -16.70
N PRO A 347 12.71 -19.75 -15.37
CA PRO A 347 11.81 -18.85 -14.66
C PRO A 347 12.12 -17.38 -14.96
N VAL A 348 11.12 -16.52 -14.85
CA VAL A 348 11.30 -15.08 -15.09
C VAL A 348 12.03 -14.44 -13.91
N LEU A 349 13.10 -13.68 -14.16
CA LEU A 349 13.78 -12.94 -13.10
C LEU A 349 12.88 -11.88 -12.49
N CYS A 350 12.71 -11.88 -11.16
CA CYS A 350 12.00 -10.87 -10.42
C CYS A 350 12.92 -10.17 -9.41
N LEU A 351 13.22 -8.89 -9.66
CA LEU A 351 14.06 -8.06 -8.81
C LEU A 351 13.19 -7.40 -7.73
N VAL A 352 13.27 -7.87 -6.48
CA VAL A 352 12.46 -7.40 -5.36
C VAL A 352 13.32 -6.60 -4.39
N GLY A 353 12.85 -5.42 -3.98
CA GLY A 353 13.57 -4.62 -3.00
C GLY A 353 13.01 -3.20 -2.88
N PRO A 354 13.50 -2.40 -1.92
CA PRO A 354 12.99 -1.08 -1.66
C PRO A 354 13.17 -0.13 -2.85
N PRO A 355 12.41 0.99 -2.89
CA PRO A 355 12.52 1.95 -3.96
C PRO A 355 13.91 2.62 -3.99
N GLY A 356 14.46 2.79 -5.19
CA GLY A 356 15.73 3.49 -5.38
C GLY A 356 17.00 2.65 -5.23
N VAL A 357 16.91 1.31 -5.13
CA VAL A 357 18.07 0.40 -5.08
C VAL A 357 18.59 -0.04 -6.46
N GLY A 358 18.05 0.54 -7.54
CA GLY A 358 18.61 0.29 -8.87
C GLY A 358 17.94 -0.83 -9.67
N LYS A 359 16.77 -1.35 -9.28
CA LYS A 359 16.06 -2.44 -10.00
C LYS A 359 15.91 -2.20 -11.50
N THR A 360 15.38 -1.04 -11.87
CA THR A 360 15.18 -0.67 -13.28
C THR A 360 16.50 -0.45 -14.04
N SER A 361 17.56 0.02 -13.36
CA SER A 361 18.89 0.18 -13.97
C SER A 361 19.56 -1.18 -14.18
N LEU A 362 19.42 -2.13 -13.25
CA LEU A 362 19.89 -3.50 -13.44
C LEU A 362 19.25 -4.15 -14.67
N GLY A 363 17.94 -3.98 -14.88
CA GLY A 363 17.28 -4.45 -16.08
C GLY A 363 17.90 -3.87 -17.38
N LYS A 364 18.28 -2.58 -17.37
CA LYS A 364 18.99 -1.95 -18.50
C LYS A 364 20.39 -2.53 -18.69
N SER A 365 21.11 -2.77 -17.62
CA SER A 365 22.46 -3.34 -17.68
C SER A 365 22.45 -4.78 -18.18
N ILE A 366 21.45 -5.59 -17.78
CA ILE A 366 21.22 -6.93 -18.33
C ILE A 366 20.94 -6.86 -19.84
N ALA A 367 20.11 -5.89 -20.28
CA ALA A 367 19.85 -5.69 -21.70
C ALA A 367 21.13 -5.32 -22.48
N ARG A 368 21.96 -4.42 -21.92
CA ARG A 368 23.26 -4.03 -22.48
C ARG A 368 24.23 -5.21 -22.53
N ALA A 369 24.31 -5.99 -21.45
CA ALA A 369 25.18 -7.16 -21.33
C ALA A 369 24.82 -8.25 -22.36
N THR A 370 23.54 -8.47 -22.61
CA THR A 370 23.03 -9.45 -23.59
C THR A 370 22.89 -8.87 -25.00
N ASN A 371 23.19 -7.57 -25.20
CA ASN A 371 22.97 -6.83 -26.45
C ASN A 371 21.52 -6.93 -26.98
N ARG A 372 20.55 -6.98 -26.06
CA ARG A 372 19.11 -6.92 -26.37
C ARG A 372 18.64 -5.47 -26.33
N LYS A 373 17.66 -5.14 -27.15
CA LYS A 373 16.94 -3.85 -26.97
C LYS A 373 16.17 -3.86 -25.65
N PHE A 374 16.04 -2.71 -25.03
CA PHE A 374 15.39 -2.56 -23.74
C PHE A 374 13.98 -1.96 -23.90
N ALA A 375 12.97 -2.78 -23.68
CA ALA A 375 11.58 -2.36 -23.58
C ALA A 375 11.16 -2.24 -22.11
N ARG A 376 10.29 -1.30 -21.76
CA ARG A 376 9.75 -1.14 -20.39
C ARG A 376 8.27 -0.89 -20.42
N MET A 377 7.53 -1.60 -19.57
CA MET A 377 6.13 -1.35 -19.24
C MET A 377 5.95 -1.24 -17.74
N SER A 378 5.28 -0.20 -17.26
CA SER A 378 4.89 -0.11 -15.85
C SER A 378 3.55 -0.79 -15.68
N LEU A 379 3.46 -1.68 -14.69
CA LEU A 379 2.24 -2.39 -14.30
C LEU A 379 1.53 -1.71 -13.12
N GLY A 380 2.19 -0.71 -12.50
CA GLY A 380 1.60 0.07 -11.42
C GLY A 380 0.36 0.83 -11.90
N GLY A 381 -0.80 0.48 -11.32
CA GLY A 381 -2.09 1.07 -11.68
C GLY A 381 -2.83 0.40 -12.85
N VAL A 382 -2.27 -0.63 -13.46
CA VAL A 382 -2.97 -1.48 -14.45
C VAL A 382 -4.04 -2.29 -13.71
N ARG A 383 -5.27 -2.26 -14.22
CA ARG A 383 -6.43 -2.96 -13.64
C ARG A 383 -7.27 -3.72 -14.66
N ASP A 384 -7.02 -3.50 -15.94
CA ASP A 384 -7.75 -4.09 -17.06
C ASP A 384 -6.84 -5.05 -17.83
N GLU A 385 -7.28 -6.28 -18.03
CA GLU A 385 -6.58 -7.28 -18.82
C GLU A 385 -6.35 -6.82 -20.27
N ALA A 386 -7.26 -5.99 -20.79
CA ALA A 386 -7.15 -5.45 -22.13
C ALA A 386 -5.91 -4.54 -22.33
N GLU A 387 -5.32 -4.00 -21.26
CA GLU A 387 -4.03 -3.31 -21.37
C GLU A 387 -2.88 -4.23 -21.75
N ILE A 388 -2.98 -5.54 -21.45
CA ILE A 388 -1.98 -6.57 -21.75
C ILE A 388 -2.31 -7.25 -23.07
N ARG A 389 -3.56 -7.71 -23.23
CA ARG A 389 -4.03 -8.50 -24.36
C ARG A 389 -4.71 -7.70 -25.47
N GLY A 390 -4.87 -6.38 -25.31
CA GLY A 390 -5.58 -5.55 -26.30
C GLY A 390 -7.10 -5.65 -26.23
N HIS A 391 -7.75 -4.73 -26.92
CA HIS A 391 -9.22 -4.71 -27.08
C HIS A 391 -9.61 -5.40 -28.38
N ARG A 392 -10.78 -6.05 -28.40
CA ARG A 392 -11.32 -6.61 -29.64
C ARG A 392 -11.51 -5.50 -30.69
N ARG A 393 -11.09 -5.75 -31.93
CA ARG A 393 -11.08 -4.76 -33.03
C ARG A 393 -12.45 -4.22 -33.44
N THR A 394 -13.55 -4.82 -32.98
CA THR A 394 -14.92 -4.37 -33.25
C THR A 394 -15.25 -2.99 -32.68
N TYR A 395 -14.44 -2.49 -31.74
CA TYR A 395 -14.65 -1.18 -31.15
C TYR A 395 -13.82 -0.12 -31.85
N ILE A 396 -14.45 1.03 -32.19
CA ILE A 396 -13.73 2.16 -32.78
C ILE A 396 -12.68 2.68 -31.80
N GLY A 397 -11.43 2.80 -32.24
CA GLY A 397 -10.30 3.21 -31.40
C GLY A 397 -9.65 2.06 -30.62
N SER A 398 -10.00 0.80 -30.89
CA SER A 398 -9.31 -0.35 -30.33
C SER A 398 -7.84 -0.40 -30.77
N MET A 399 -6.99 -0.92 -29.91
CA MET A 399 -5.55 -1.03 -30.12
C MET A 399 -5.05 -2.39 -29.58
N PRO A 400 -3.92 -2.92 -30.08
CA PRO A 400 -3.24 -4.06 -29.48
C PRO A 400 -2.85 -3.79 -28.04
N GLY A 401 -2.59 -4.83 -27.28
CA GLY A 401 -2.06 -4.75 -25.92
C GLY A 401 -0.70 -4.04 -25.88
N LYS A 402 -0.38 -3.47 -24.72
CA LYS A 402 0.87 -2.69 -24.52
C LYS A 402 2.14 -3.49 -24.83
N ILE A 403 2.10 -4.83 -24.69
CA ILE A 403 3.24 -5.69 -25.02
C ILE A 403 3.52 -5.60 -26.52
N ILE A 404 2.50 -5.85 -27.35
CA ILE A 404 2.61 -5.77 -28.82
C ILE A 404 2.98 -4.35 -29.27
N GLN A 405 2.34 -3.33 -28.71
CA GLN A 405 2.68 -1.92 -29.01
C GLN A 405 4.16 -1.59 -28.75
N LYS A 406 4.73 -2.10 -27.65
CA LYS A 406 6.14 -1.89 -27.33
C LYS A 406 7.08 -2.64 -28.26
N LEU A 407 6.74 -3.89 -28.57
CA LEU A 407 7.51 -4.70 -29.53
C LEU A 407 7.54 -4.06 -30.93
N SER A 408 6.40 -3.53 -31.38
CA SER A 408 6.30 -2.80 -32.63
C SER A 408 7.18 -1.55 -32.64
N LYS A 409 7.17 -0.76 -31.54
CA LYS A 409 8.00 0.45 -31.41
C LYS A 409 9.49 0.14 -31.38
N ASP A 410 9.90 -0.95 -30.74
CA ASP A 410 11.32 -1.30 -30.58
C ASP A 410 11.87 -2.06 -31.79
N GLU A 411 11.01 -2.49 -32.71
CA GLU A 411 11.34 -3.16 -33.99
C GLU A 411 12.09 -4.50 -33.87
N PHE A 412 12.23 -5.09 -32.71
CA PHE A 412 12.92 -6.35 -32.49
C PHE A 412 12.04 -7.38 -31.77
N LYS A 413 12.10 -8.64 -32.24
CA LYS A 413 11.35 -9.76 -31.67
C LYS A 413 11.89 -10.22 -30.32
N ASN A 414 13.17 -10.01 -30.03
CA ASN A 414 13.89 -10.56 -28.88
C ASN A 414 14.44 -9.49 -27.91
N PRO A 415 13.69 -8.46 -27.52
CA PRO A 415 14.15 -7.49 -26.55
C PRO A 415 14.26 -8.10 -25.15
N LEU A 416 14.90 -7.36 -24.24
CA LEU A 416 14.64 -7.51 -22.81
C LEU A 416 13.44 -6.63 -22.46
N PHE A 417 12.39 -7.25 -21.95
CA PHE A 417 11.14 -6.59 -21.59
C PHE A 417 11.00 -6.48 -20.07
N LEU A 418 11.15 -5.27 -19.54
CA LEU A 418 11.03 -4.99 -18.12
C LEU A 418 9.56 -4.68 -17.76
N LEU A 419 8.99 -5.52 -16.93
CA LEU A 419 7.69 -5.34 -16.29
C LEU A 419 7.89 -4.72 -14.90
N ASP A 420 7.68 -3.41 -14.80
CA ASP A 420 8.02 -2.63 -13.61
C ASP A 420 6.82 -2.48 -12.67
N GLU A 421 7.05 -2.61 -11.35
CA GLU A 421 6.06 -2.48 -10.28
C GLU A 421 4.92 -3.52 -10.36
N ILE A 422 5.26 -4.82 -10.55
CA ILE A 422 4.27 -5.89 -10.67
C ILE A 422 3.44 -6.10 -9.39
N ASP A 423 3.98 -5.74 -8.23
CA ASP A 423 3.32 -5.77 -6.92
C ASP A 423 2.22 -4.71 -6.76
N LYS A 424 2.11 -3.77 -7.70
CA LYS A 424 1.12 -2.68 -7.69
C LYS A 424 -0.01 -2.86 -8.69
N MET A 425 -0.13 -4.03 -9.30
CA MET A 425 -1.31 -4.37 -10.09
C MET A 425 -2.52 -4.52 -9.19
N GLY A 426 -3.68 -4.10 -9.67
CA GLY A 426 -4.95 -4.27 -8.99
C GLY A 426 -5.92 -5.09 -9.83
N MET A 427 -6.87 -5.76 -9.17
CA MET A 427 -8.05 -6.34 -9.81
C MET A 427 -9.23 -5.39 -9.62
N ASP A 428 -10.09 -5.29 -10.63
CA ASP A 428 -11.40 -4.66 -10.50
C ASP A 428 -12.46 -5.43 -11.33
N HIS A 429 -13.68 -4.88 -11.39
CA HIS A 429 -14.79 -5.49 -12.12
C HIS A 429 -14.56 -5.59 -13.66
N ARG A 430 -13.48 -5.03 -14.20
CA ARG A 430 -13.14 -5.05 -15.62
C ARG A 430 -12.22 -6.20 -16.00
N GLY A 431 -11.61 -6.86 -15.04
CA GLY A 431 -10.76 -8.01 -15.28
C GLY A 431 -9.61 -8.16 -14.27
N ASP A 432 -8.82 -9.21 -14.51
CA ASP A 432 -7.61 -9.50 -13.76
C ASP A 432 -6.40 -9.48 -14.70
N PRO A 433 -5.59 -8.40 -14.69
CA PRO A 433 -4.39 -8.34 -15.51
C PRO A 433 -3.35 -9.42 -15.17
N ALA A 434 -3.41 -10.02 -13.97
CA ALA A 434 -2.53 -11.12 -13.61
C ALA A 434 -2.79 -12.35 -14.50
N SER A 435 -4.03 -12.62 -14.89
CA SER A 435 -4.39 -13.69 -15.81
C SER A 435 -3.75 -13.51 -17.19
N GLY A 436 -3.77 -12.29 -17.73
CA GLY A 436 -3.10 -11.97 -18.99
C GLY A 436 -1.58 -12.15 -18.92
N LEU A 437 -0.97 -11.80 -17.77
CA LEU A 437 0.47 -11.97 -17.56
C LEU A 437 0.89 -13.43 -17.37
N LEU A 438 0.02 -14.30 -16.85
CA LEU A 438 0.33 -15.73 -16.73
C LEU A 438 0.67 -16.35 -18.07
N GLU A 439 -0.10 -16.04 -19.13
CA GLU A 439 0.19 -16.53 -20.48
C GLU A 439 1.50 -15.94 -21.03
N VAL A 440 1.77 -14.66 -20.77
CA VAL A 440 2.97 -13.97 -21.23
C VAL A 440 4.25 -14.53 -20.57
N LEU A 441 4.19 -14.81 -19.28
CA LEU A 441 5.35 -15.20 -18.47
C LEU A 441 5.56 -16.71 -18.40
N ASP A 442 4.58 -17.51 -18.83
CA ASP A 442 4.70 -18.96 -18.87
C ASP A 442 5.47 -19.41 -20.12
N PRO A 443 6.68 -19.99 -20.00
CA PRO A 443 7.47 -20.45 -21.14
C PRO A 443 6.80 -21.55 -21.98
N GLU A 444 5.76 -22.22 -21.45
CA GLU A 444 5.02 -23.25 -22.18
C GLU A 444 3.90 -22.66 -23.03
N GLN A 445 3.38 -21.50 -22.67
CA GLN A 445 2.24 -20.85 -23.33
C GLN A 445 2.63 -19.62 -24.15
N ASN A 446 3.72 -18.93 -23.82
CA ASN A 446 4.09 -17.66 -24.45
C ASN A 446 4.46 -17.72 -25.92
N ASN A 447 4.69 -18.92 -26.48
CA ASN A 447 4.92 -19.12 -27.91
C ASN A 447 3.65 -18.97 -28.77
N THR A 448 2.47 -19.01 -28.15
CA THR A 448 1.16 -18.86 -28.76
C THR A 448 0.36 -17.75 -28.10
N PHE A 449 1.04 -16.66 -27.72
CA PHE A 449 0.38 -15.50 -27.10
C PHE A 449 -0.66 -14.90 -28.05
N SER A 450 -1.91 -14.83 -27.61
CA SER A 450 -3.03 -14.34 -28.39
C SER A 450 -3.46 -12.93 -27.92
N ASP A 451 -3.15 -11.92 -28.72
CA ASP A 451 -3.67 -10.56 -28.53
C ASP A 451 -5.07 -10.45 -29.15
N HIS A 452 -6.02 -9.90 -28.39
CA HIS A 452 -7.43 -9.82 -28.82
C HIS A 452 -7.66 -8.88 -30.01
N TYR A 453 -6.77 -7.90 -30.22
CA TYR A 453 -6.85 -7.03 -31.39
C TYR A 453 -6.28 -7.71 -32.65
N LEU A 454 -5.12 -8.37 -32.49
CA LEU A 454 -4.46 -9.03 -33.62
C LEU A 454 -5.21 -10.29 -34.07
N GLU A 455 -5.83 -11.03 -33.13
CA GLU A 455 -6.53 -12.30 -33.37
C GLU A 455 -5.68 -13.33 -34.14
N VAL A 456 -4.36 -13.27 -33.97
CA VAL A 456 -3.37 -14.21 -34.47
C VAL A 456 -2.31 -14.43 -33.41
N ASP A 457 -1.77 -15.62 -33.32
CA ASP A 457 -0.76 -15.96 -32.34
C ASP A 457 0.57 -15.24 -32.63
N PHE A 458 1.18 -14.70 -31.60
CA PHE A 458 2.51 -14.10 -31.64
C PHE A 458 3.46 -14.83 -30.69
N ASP A 459 4.59 -15.26 -31.20
CA ASP A 459 5.59 -15.99 -30.43
C ASP A 459 6.47 -15.05 -29.58
N LEU A 460 6.24 -15.03 -28.25
CA LEU A 460 7.00 -14.28 -27.24
C LEU A 460 8.18 -15.07 -26.65
N SER A 461 8.42 -16.31 -27.07
CA SER A 461 9.43 -17.20 -26.47
C SER A 461 10.87 -16.70 -26.55
N GLU A 462 11.16 -15.73 -27.44
CA GLU A 462 12.47 -15.11 -27.58
C GLU A 462 12.64 -13.82 -26.77
N VAL A 463 11.54 -13.30 -26.19
CA VAL A 463 11.55 -12.13 -25.32
C VAL A 463 12.11 -12.51 -23.95
N MET A 464 13.07 -11.76 -23.45
CA MET A 464 13.58 -11.92 -22.09
C MET A 464 12.78 -11.04 -21.15
N PHE A 465 11.84 -11.62 -20.41
CA PHE A 465 11.07 -10.91 -19.42
C PHE A 465 11.85 -10.76 -18.11
N VAL A 466 11.83 -9.57 -17.52
CA VAL A 466 12.35 -9.27 -16.19
C VAL A 466 11.30 -8.47 -15.45
N CYS A 467 10.96 -8.89 -14.23
CA CYS A 467 9.99 -8.18 -13.37
C CYS A 467 10.70 -7.36 -12.30
N THR A 468 10.07 -6.29 -11.84
CA THR A 468 10.48 -5.59 -10.62
C THR A 468 9.32 -5.43 -9.67
N ALA A 469 9.60 -5.55 -8.37
CA ALA A 469 8.63 -5.34 -7.30
C ALA A 469 9.27 -4.61 -6.12
N ASN A 470 8.47 -3.90 -5.33
CA ASN A 470 8.94 -3.34 -4.07
C ASN A 470 8.68 -4.31 -2.90
N SER A 471 7.66 -5.13 -3.00
CA SER A 471 7.25 -6.13 -2.01
C SER A 471 6.93 -7.48 -2.68
N LEU A 472 6.77 -8.52 -1.88
CA LEU A 472 6.32 -9.84 -2.36
C LEU A 472 4.79 -9.96 -2.45
N ASN A 473 4.07 -8.85 -2.40
CA ASN A 473 2.62 -8.85 -2.58
C ASN A 473 2.27 -9.03 -4.07
N ILE A 474 2.61 -10.20 -4.61
CA ILE A 474 2.39 -10.62 -5.99
C ILE A 474 1.45 -11.82 -5.96
N PRO A 475 0.49 -11.93 -6.89
CA PRO A 475 -0.38 -13.12 -6.97
C PRO A 475 0.43 -14.43 -7.02
N GLY A 476 0.06 -15.41 -6.19
CA GLY A 476 0.78 -16.68 -6.04
C GLY A 476 1.12 -17.39 -7.36
N PRO A 477 0.16 -17.54 -8.31
CA PRO A 477 0.43 -18.16 -9.60
C PRO A 477 1.51 -17.49 -10.45
N LEU A 478 1.68 -16.15 -10.30
CA LEU A 478 2.79 -15.44 -10.96
C LEU A 478 4.11 -15.65 -10.22
N LEU A 479 4.07 -15.68 -8.89
CA LEU A 479 5.24 -15.92 -8.04
C LEU A 479 5.90 -17.26 -8.33
N ASP A 480 5.10 -18.32 -8.56
CA ASP A 480 5.58 -19.67 -8.88
C ASP A 480 6.37 -19.75 -10.20
N ARG A 481 6.22 -18.75 -11.08
CA ARG A 481 6.94 -18.64 -12.35
C ARG A 481 8.15 -17.73 -12.32
N MET A 482 8.45 -17.18 -11.13
CA MET A 482 9.50 -16.19 -10.96
C MET A 482 10.68 -16.71 -10.12
N GLU A 483 11.86 -16.39 -10.56
CA GLU A 483 13.07 -16.46 -9.75
C GLU A 483 13.30 -15.14 -9.03
N ILE A 484 13.16 -15.16 -7.70
CA ILE A 484 13.19 -13.95 -6.88
C ILE A 484 14.65 -13.64 -6.50
N ILE A 485 15.11 -12.47 -6.92
CA ILE A 485 16.39 -11.88 -6.49
C ILE A 485 16.08 -10.69 -5.58
N ARG A 486 16.46 -10.81 -4.31
CA ARG A 486 16.24 -9.74 -3.32
C ARG A 486 17.38 -8.74 -3.37
N LEU A 487 17.04 -7.46 -3.56
CA LEU A 487 17.97 -6.34 -3.52
C LEU A 487 17.88 -5.71 -2.12
N PRO A 488 18.96 -5.76 -1.33
CA PRO A 488 18.99 -5.09 -0.03
C PRO A 488 19.08 -3.57 -0.20
N GLY A 489 18.86 -2.84 0.89
CA GLY A 489 19.17 -1.42 0.95
C GLY A 489 20.68 -1.16 0.97
N TYR A 490 21.09 0.02 0.50
CA TYR A 490 22.49 0.43 0.50
C TYR A 490 22.96 0.95 1.85
N ILE A 491 24.18 0.61 2.23
CA ILE A 491 24.89 1.18 3.39
C ILE A 491 25.45 2.58 3.06
N GLU A 492 25.88 3.33 4.08
CA GLU A 492 26.38 4.71 3.89
C GLU A 492 27.58 4.78 2.93
N ASP A 493 28.53 3.82 3.06
CA ASP A 493 29.71 3.75 2.20
C ASP A 493 29.33 3.42 0.75
N GLU A 494 28.35 2.53 0.55
CA GLU A 494 27.82 2.24 -0.79
C GLU A 494 27.12 3.48 -1.39
N LYS A 495 26.29 4.17 -0.58
CA LYS A 495 25.62 5.41 -1.02
C LYS A 495 26.61 6.50 -1.39
N LEU A 496 27.73 6.63 -0.64
CA LEU A 496 28.80 7.56 -0.94
C LEU A 496 29.46 7.23 -2.30
N ASN A 497 29.81 5.97 -2.52
CA ASN A 497 30.44 5.53 -3.77
C ASN A 497 29.47 5.66 -4.96
N ILE A 498 28.20 5.26 -4.80
CA ILE A 498 27.15 5.45 -5.81
C ILE A 498 26.96 6.93 -6.13
N ALA A 499 26.97 7.80 -5.13
CA ALA A 499 26.87 9.24 -5.35
C ALA A 499 28.02 9.77 -6.19
N LYS A 500 29.25 9.37 -5.88
CA LYS A 500 30.47 9.82 -6.59
C LYS A 500 30.56 9.29 -8.02
N GLN A 501 30.32 7.99 -8.20
CA GLN A 501 30.53 7.31 -9.48
C GLN A 501 29.37 7.55 -10.46
N TYR A 502 28.14 7.65 -9.98
CA TYR A 502 26.95 7.66 -10.86
C TYR A 502 26.08 8.91 -10.71
N LEU A 503 25.72 9.30 -9.45
CA LEU A 503 24.72 10.35 -9.28
C LEU A 503 25.26 11.73 -9.59
N ILE A 504 26.48 12.06 -9.12
CA ILE A 504 27.10 13.37 -9.33
C ILE A 504 27.37 13.60 -10.82
N PRO A 505 28.07 12.71 -11.56
CA PRO A 505 28.29 12.90 -12.98
C PRO A 505 27.00 13.07 -13.78
N LYS A 506 26.02 12.20 -13.53
CA LYS A 506 24.70 12.26 -14.15
C LYS A 506 23.96 13.58 -13.89
N GLN A 507 24.07 14.10 -12.65
CA GLN A 507 23.39 15.36 -12.30
C GLN A 507 24.17 16.59 -12.79
N LEU A 508 25.51 16.53 -12.92
CA LEU A 508 26.29 17.56 -13.57
C LEU A 508 25.88 17.72 -15.04
N GLU A 509 25.87 16.61 -15.78
CA GLU A 509 25.43 16.58 -17.17
C GLU A 509 23.98 17.12 -17.33
N ARG A 510 23.04 16.65 -16.51
CA ARG A 510 21.63 17.08 -16.58
C ARG A 510 21.39 18.56 -16.26
N ASN A 511 22.28 19.18 -15.49
CA ASN A 511 22.19 20.58 -15.12
C ASN A 511 23.14 21.47 -15.93
N GLY A 512 23.87 20.92 -16.91
CA GLY A 512 24.81 21.66 -17.77
C GLY A 512 26.00 22.23 -17.03
N LEU A 513 26.50 21.52 -16.00
CA LEU A 513 27.66 21.91 -15.21
C LEU A 513 28.88 21.09 -15.62
N ALA A 514 30.04 21.76 -15.73
CA ALA A 514 31.31 21.07 -15.90
C ALA A 514 31.81 20.50 -14.55
N ASN A 515 32.68 19.50 -14.60
CA ASN A 515 33.18 18.78 -13.41
C ASN A 515 33.95 19.66 -12.42
N ASP A 516 34.56 20.75 -12.86
CA ASP A 516 35.33 21.69 -12.05
C ASP A 516 34.48 22.85 -11.47
N GLU A 517 33.25 23.00 -11.90
CA GLU A 517 32.39 24.11 -11.52
C GLU A 517 31.78 23.95 -10.12
N VAL A 518 31.46 22.74 -9.74
CA VAL A 518 30.88 22.43 -8.41
C VAL A 518 31.60 21.23 -7.80
N ASN A 519 32.12 21.38 -6.61
CA ASN A 519 32.78 20.32 -5.86
C ASN A 519 31.97 19.99 -4.61
N LEU A 520 31.49 18.75 -4.51
CA LEU A 520 30.79 18.21 -3.35
C LEU A 520 31.71 17.19 -2.66
N ASN A 521 32.18 17.51 -1.45
CA ASN A 521 33.10 16.63 -0.73
C ASN A 521 32.40 15.43 -0.07
N ASP A 522 33.16 14.37 0.22
CA ASP A 522 32.66 13.11 0.78
C ASP A 522 31.91 13.33 2.10
N LYS A 523 32.42 14.20 3.00
CA LYS A 523 31.77 14.51 4.26
C LYS A 523 30.38 15.14 4.06
N SER A 524 30.25 16.03 3.07
CA SER A 524 28.95 16.63 2.74
C SER A 524 27.97 15.61 2.16
N ILE A 525 28.43 14.64 1.38
CA ILE A 525 27.57 13.54 0.87
C ILE A 525 27.07 12.70 2.05
N LEU A 526 27.95 12.34 2.98
CA LEU A 526 27.58 11.61 4.19
C LEU A 526 26.59 12.40 5.06
N ASP A 527 26.78 13.72 5.20
CA ASP A 527 25.85 14.58 5.92
C ASP A 527 24.49 14.64 5.23
N ILE A 528 24.44 14.64 3.89
CA ILE A 528 23.17 14.55 3.14
C ILE A 528 22.49 13.22 3.44
N VAL A 529 23.21 12.11 3.42
CA VAL A 529 22.69 10.78 3.74
C VAL A 529 22.11 10.74 5.15
N ARG A 530 22.80 11.30 6.13
CA ARG A 530 22.50 11.23 7.55
C ARG A 530 21.37 12.17 7.99
N TYR A 531 21.42 13.41 7.53
CA TYR A 531 20.57 14.48 8.05
C TYR A 531 19.44 14.92 7.12
N TYR A 532 19.52 14.60 5.82
CA TYR A 532 18.55 15.07 4.81
C TYR A 532 17.80 13.96 4.09
N THR A 533 18.24 12.70 4.23
CA THR A 533 17.57 11.55 3.62
C THR A 533 17.36 10.42 4.63
N ARG A 534 16.23 9.69 4.47
CA ARG A 534 15.90 8.50 5.26
C ARG A 534 15.29 7.51 4.28
N GLU A 535 16.14 6.69 3.66
CA GLU A 535 15.75 5.76 2.61
C GLU A 535 16.73 4.58 2.51
N ALA A 536 16.24 3.42 2.11
CA ALA A 536 17.07 2.26 1.82
C ALA A 536 17.88 2.44 0.53
N GLY A 537 17.30 3.08 -0.50
CA GLY A 537 17.95 3.38 -1.78
C GLY A 537 18.68 4.72 -1.82
N VAL A 538 18.81 5.27 -3.03
CA VAL A 538 19.49 6.54 -3.30
C VAL A 538 18.65 7.58 -4.04
N ARG A 539 17.33 7.38 -4.16
CA ARG A 539 16.43 8.31 -4.88
C ARG A 539 16.29 9.67 -4.20
N GLY A 540 16.25 9.69 -2.87
CA GLY A 540 16.24 10.91 -2.06
C GLY A 540 17.57 11.63 -2.14
N LEU A 541 18.68 10.89 -2.05
CA LEU A 541 20.04 11.40 -2.23
C LEU A 541 20.21 12.05 -3.61
N GLU A 542 19.78 11.38 -4.68
CA GLU A 542 19.79 11.96 -6.03
C GLU A 542 19.03 13.28 -6.10
N ARG A 543 17.83 13.35 -5.47
CA ARG A 543 17.03 14.58 -5.42
C ARG A 543 17.71 15.70 -4.66
N GLN A 544 18.43 15.42 -3.56
CA GLN A 544 19.18 16.43 -2.81
C GLN A 544 20.38 16.93 -3.61
N ILE A 545 21.14 16.04 -4.25
CA ILE A 545 22.26 16.39 -5.14
C ILE A 545 21.74 17.27 -6.29
N ALA A 546 20.66 16.88 -6.95
CA ALA A 546 20.03 17.68 -8.02
C ALA A 546 19.57 19.07 -7.51
N LYS A 547 19.07 19.18 -6.27
CA LYS A 547 18.69 20.46 -5.65
C LYS A 547 19.91 21.35 -5.42
N ILE A 548 20.99 20.76 -4.94
CA ILE A 548 22.27 21.48 -4.74
C ILE A 548 22.76 22.05 -6.08
N PHE A 549 22.81 21.22 -7.11
CA PHE A 549 23.32 21.63 -8.42
C PHE A 549 22.43 22.68 -9.08
N ARG A 550 21.11 22.56 -9.03
CA ARG A 550 20.22 23.64 -9.52
C ARG A 550 20.45 24.97 -8.82
N LYS A 551 20.68 24.97 -7.49
CA LYS A 551 21.02 26.20 -6.76
C LYS A 551 22.39 26.73 -7.14
N SER A 552 23.37 25.84 -7.38
CA SER A 552 24.71 26.20 -7.83
C SER A 552 24.67 26.82 -9.23
N VAL A 553 23.88 26.27 -10.16
CA VAL A 553 23.65 26.85 -11.50
C VAL A 553 23.09 28.27 -11.36
N LYS A 554 22.04 28.45 -10.51
CA LYS A 554 21.49 29.79 -10.26
C LYS A 554 22.54 30.77 -9.76
N GLU A 555 23.39 30.35 -8.79
CA GLU A 555 24.47 31.22 -8.26
C GLU A 555 25.50 31.59 -9.33
N ARG A 556 25.87 30.63 -10.20
CA ARG A 556 26.82 30.89 -11.29
C ARG A 556 26.26 31.84 -12.33
N VAL A 557 25.04 31.60 -12.82
CA VAL A 557 24.40 32.49 -13.81
C VAL A 557 24.29 33.92 -13.26
N LEU A 558 24.03 34.11 -11.97
CA LEU A 558 24.02 35.42 -11.32
C LEU A 558 25.44 36.02 -11.14
N ALA A 559 26.47 35.16 -10.95
CA ALA A 559 27.86 35.57 -10.85
C ALA A 559 28.48 35.89 -12.23
N ASP A 560 28.15 35.14 -13.26
CA ASP A 560 28.62 35.35 -14.65
C ASP A 560 28.12 36.73 -15.16
N ALA A 561 26.89 37.12 -14.76
CA ALA A 561 26.40 38.49 -15.05
C ALA A 561 27.26 39.58 -14.41
N LYS A 562 28.06 39.23 -13.36
CA LYS A 562 29.03 40.13 -12.68
C LYS A 562 30.51 39.90 -13.08
N LYS A 563 30.76 39.04 -14.08
CA LYS A 563 32.10 38.62 -14.55
C LYS A 563 32.99 37.98 -13.44
N THR A 564 32.38 37.30 -12.49
CA THR A 564 33.06 36.57 -11.38
C THR A 564 32.48 35.16 -11.28
N SER A 565 33.20 34.15 -11.76
CA SER A 565 32.74 32.76 -11.77
C SER A 565 33.67 31.81 -11.00
N PRO A 566 33.74 31.88 -9.67
CA PRO A 566 34.56 30.96 -8.89
C PRO A 566 33.89 29.56 -8.85
N SER A 567 34.72 28.51 -8.72
CA SER A 567 34.26 27.14 -8.44
C SER A 567 33.51 27.11 -7.10
N ILE A 568 32.32 26.51 -7.10
CA ILE A 568 31.48 26.42 -5.89
C ILE A 568 31.87 25.15 -5.11
N LYS A 569 32.42 25.35 -3.89
CA LYS A 569 32.75 24.25 -2.98
C LYS A 569 31.64 24.06 -1.96
N ILE A 570 31.01 22.87 -2.02
CA ILE A 570 29.96 22.46 -1.06
C ILE A 570 30.63 21.69 0.07
N THR A 571 30.50 22.22 1.28
CA THR A 571 31.07 21.68 2.52
C THR A 571 29.97 21.51 3.57
N THR A 572 30.25 20.77 4.64
CA THR A 572 29.33 20.58 5.76
C THR A 572 28.82 21.92 6.33
N LYS A 573 29.68 22.97 6.35
CA LYS A 573 29.34 24.30 6.90
C LYS A 573 28.31 25.08 6.06
N ASN A 574 28.30 24.87 4.73
CA ASN A 574 27.40 25.62 3.85
C ASN A 574 26.26 24.74 3.28
N LEU A 575 26.19 23.49 3.71
CA LEU A 575 25.21 22.51 3.20
C LEU A 575 23.78 22.98 3.46
N GLU A 576 23.53 23.60 4.61
CA GLU A 576 22.22 24.11 5.00
C GLU A 576 21.68 25.18 4.04
N LYS A 577 22.55 26.01 3.46
CA LYS A 577 22.18 26.99 2.42
C LYS A 577 21.54 26.32 1.21
N TYR A 578 22.02 25.13 0.85
CA TYR A 578 21.56 24.41 -0.34
C TYR A 578 20.40 23.44 -0.02
N CYS A 579 20.52 22.65 1.03
CA CYS A 579 19.54 21.61 1.39
C CYS A 579 18.41 22.12 2.30
N GLY A 580 18.64 23.22 3.04
CA GLY A 580 17.76 23.73 4.09
C GLY A 580 18.11 23.13 5.45
N VAL A 581 17.25 23.30 6.44
CA VAL A 581 17.45 22.78 7.79
C VAL A 581 17.52 21.25 7.79
N PRO A 582 18.42 20.63 8.58
CA PRO A 582 18.46 19.17 8.75
C PRO A 582 17.09 18.63 9.14
N LYS A 583 16.69 17.54 8.48
CA LYS A 583 15.36 16.94 8.69
C LYS A 583 15.37 15.80 9.68
N PHE A 584 16.51 15.15 9.84
CA PHE A 584 16.67 13.96 10.66
C PHE A 584 17.83 14.18 11.63
N LYS A 585 17.70 13.59 12.80
CA LYS A 585 18.78 13.51 13.78
C LYS A 585 19.54 12.21 13.57
N PHE A 586 20.84 12.23 13.79
CA PHE A 586 21.73 11.09 13.60
C PHE A 586 22.59 10.89 14.85
N GLY A 587 22.72 9.64 15.30
CA GLY A 587 23.68 9.28 16.34
C GLY A 587 23.21 9.55 17.78
N GLU A 588 21.91 9.54 18.05
CA GLU A 588 21.38 9.68 19.42
C GLU A 588 21.11 8.32 20.07
N ALA A 589 22.18 7.54 20.34
CA ALA A 589 22.13 6.62 21.48
C ALA A 589 22.08 7.48 22.76
N ASP A 590 21.24 7.09 23.71
CA ASP A 590 21.17 7.77 24.99
C ASP A 590 22.58 7.78 25.61
N VAL A 591 22.93 8.91 26.22
CA VAL A 591 24.25 9.07 26.88
C VAL A 591 24.25 8.42 28.28
N GLU A 592 23.07 8.26 28.88
CA GLU A 592 22.91 7.79 30.25
C GLU A 592 22.16 6.48 30.33
N ASP A 593 22.53 5.64 31.26
CA ASP A 593 21.86 4.38 31.59
C ASP A 593 20.58 4.71 32.39
N ILE A 594 19.42 4.41 31.81
CA ILE A 594 18.12 4.79 32.37
C ILE A 594 17.31 3.54 32.74
N VAL A 595 16.62 3.61 33.89
CA VAL A 595 15.70 2.56 34.31
C VAL A 595 14.46 2.55 33.43
N GLY A 596 14.12 1.39 32.90
CA GLY A 596 12.92 1.20 32.11
C GLY A 596 13.00 1.69 30.65
N LYS A 597 14.17 2.12 30.19
CA LYS A 597 14.38 2.56 28.81
C LYS A 597 15.35 1.64 28.07
N VAL A 598 14.93 1.13 26.94
CA VAL A 598 15.66 0.14 26.13
C VAL A 598 15.75 0.62 24.68
N ALA A 599 16.93 0.46 24.08
CA ALA A 599 17.11 0.61 22.64
C ALA A 599 16.79 -0.73 21.93
N GLY A 600 15.66 -0.81 21.26
CA GLY A 600 15.32 -1.89 20.35
C GLY A 600 15.79 -1.60 18.93
N LEU A 601 15.72 -2.61 18.06
CA LEU A 601 16.06 -2.52 16.65
C LEU A 601 14.85 -2.92 15.81
N ALA A 602 14.35 -2.00 14.99
CA ALA A 602 13.26 -2.21 14.06
C ALA A 602 13.78 -2.26 12.62
N TRP A 603 13.07 -3.02 11.79
CA TRP A 603 13.20 -2.99 10.35
C TRP A 603 12.00 -2.28 9.74
N THR A 604 12.24 -1.40 8.78
CA THR A 604 11.22 -0.67 8.04
C THR A 604 11.53 -0.75 6.54
N GLU A 605 10.55 -0.42 5.70
CA GLU A 605 10.74 -0.36 4.24
C GLU A 605 11.86 0.62 3.81
N VAL A 606 12.22 1.55 4.67
CA VAL A 606 13.29 2.54 4.42
C VAL A 606 14.64 2.15 5.02
N GLY A 607 14.72 1.00 5.67
CA GLY A 607 15.93 0.45 6.31
C GLY A 607 15.74 0.16 7.79
N GLY A 608 16.84 -0.10 8.50
CA GLY A 608 16.82 -0.31 9.95
C GLY A 608 16.74 0.99 10.74
N GLU A 609 16.14 0.92 11.93
CA GLU A 609 15.89 2.04 12.82
C GLU A 609 16.08 1.66 14.29
N LEU A 610 16.59 2.62 15.12
CA LEU A 610 16.57 2.49 16.57
C LEU A 610 15.14 2.74 17.06
N LEU A 611 14.64 1.83 17.87
CA LEU A 611 13.33 1.90 18.49
C LEU A 611 13.49 2.10 19.99
N THR A 612 13.14 3.25 20.52
CA THR A 612 13.09 3.45 21.96
C THR A 612 11.89 2.74 22.56
N ILE A 613 12.09 1.92 23.56
CA ILE A 613 11.04 1.25 24.34
C ILE A 613 11.13 1.78 25.76
N GLU A 614 10.05 2.39 26.23
CA GLU A 614 9.95 2.92 27.60
C GLU A 614 8.92 2.10 28.38
N SER A 615 9.26 1.79 29.60
CA SER A 615 8.36 1.11 30.52
C SER A 615 8.32 1.88 31.86
N SER A 616 7.15 1.93 32.46
CA SER A 616 6.93 2.53 33.78
C SER A 616 5.81 1.78 34.49
N TYR A 617 5.77 1.86 35.81
CA TYR A 617 4.65 1.36 36.58
C TYR A 617 4.13 2.37 37.58
N VAL A 618 2.84 2.29 37.88
CA VAL A 618 2.17 3.14 38.89
C VAL A 618 1.30 2.24 39.76
N PRO A 619 1.01 2.62 41.01
CA PRO A 619 0.05 1.93 41.83
C PRO A 619 -1.30 1.79 41.11
N GLY A 620 -1.84 0.58 41.01
CA GLY A 620 -3.03 0.33 40.20
C GLY A 620 -3.67 -1.03 40.53
N LYS A 621 -4.35 -1.62 39.51
CA LYS A 621 -5.10 -2.88 39.63
C LYS A 621 -4.56 -3.98 38.69
N GLY A 622 -3.36 -3.82 38.15
CA GLY A 622 -2.73 -4.80 37.28
C GLY A 622 -3.06 -4.59 35.80
N GLN A 623 -3.44 -3.40 35.39
CA GLN A 623 -3.69 -3.09 33.98
C GLN A 623 -2.38 -2.96 33.22
N VAL A 624 -2.40 -3.36 31.93
CA VAL A 624 -1.29 -3.17 31.00
C VAL A 624 -1.69 -2.13 29.97
N ILE A 625 -1.15 -0.92 30.14
CA ILE A 625 -1.39 0.22 29.26
C ILE A 625 -0.34 0.20 28.15
N LYS A 626 -0.78 0.31 26.92
CA LYS A 626 0.09 0.25 25.72
C LYS A 626 -0.14 1.50 24.89
N THR A 627 0.93 2.22 24.57
CA THR A 627 0.85 3.45 23.76
C THR A 627 1.99 3.52 22.74
N GLY A 628 1.81 4.26 21.64
CA GLY A 628 2.80 4.42 20.58
C GLY A 628 2.38 3.85 19.23
N SER A 629 1.08 3.71 18.95
CA SER A 629 0.54 3.16 17.69
C SER A 629 1.06 1.75 17.38
N LEU A 630 0.88 0.84 18.36
CA LEU A 630 1.35 -0.54 18.30
C LEU A 630 0.32 -1.44 17.62
N GLY A 631 0.74 -2.18 16.61
CA GLY A 631 -0.06 -3.20 15.94
C GLY A 631 -0.29 -4.45 16.81
N ASP A 632 -1.13 -5.35 16.33
CA ASP A 632 -1.60 -6.51 17.10
C ASP A 632 -0.46 -7.46 17.47
N VAL A 633 0.46 -7.76 16.54
CA VAL A 633 1.61 -8.64 16.80
C VAL A 633 2.52 -8.07 17.91
N MET A 634 2.74 -6.75 17.90
CA MET A 634 3.54 -6.12 18.95
C MET A 634 2.82 -6.11 20.31
N GLN A 635 1.50 -6.00 20.31
CA GLN A 635 0.70 -6.09 21.52
C GLN A 635 0.71 -7.52 22.12
N GLU A 636 0.67 -8.55 21.29
CA GLU A 636 0.86 -9.95 21.70
C GLU A 636 2.25 -10.17 22.30
N SER A 637 3.30 -9.62 21.69
CA SER A 637 4.67 -9.67 22.21
C SER A 637 4.80 -9.07 23.61
N ILE A 638 4.06 -7.98 23.91
CA ILE A 638 3.98 -7.40 25.26
C ILE A 638 3.37 -8.39 26.25
N GLN A 639 2.30 -9.10 25.86
CA GLN A 639 1.68 -10.11 26.74
C GLN A 639 2.60 -11.30 27.00
N ALA A 640 3.30 -11.77 25.96
CA ALA A 640 4.31 -12.83 26.10
C ALA A 640 5.44 -12.41 27.04
N ALA A 641 6.00 -11.21 26.84
CA ALA A 641 7.04 -10.65 27.66
C ALA A 641 6.60 -10.52 29.14
N LEU A 642 5.40 -10.03 29.39
CA LEU A 642 4.85 -9.94 30.75
C LEU A 642 4.71 -11.32 31.41
N THR A 643 4.30 -12.33 30.67
CA THR A 643 4.20 -13.71 31.16
C THR A 643 5.56 -14.25 31.55
N VAL A 644 6.60 -13.98 30.76
CA VAL A 644 7.99 -14.34 31.05
C VAL A 644 8.49 -13.64 32.31
N VAL A 645 8.22 -12.34 32.48
CA VAL A 645 8.58 -11.60 33.71
C VAL A 645 7.89 -12.19 34.94
N ARG A 646 6.60 -12.53 34.86
CA ARG A 646 5.83 -13.15 35.91
C ARG A 646 6.42 -14.52 36.31
N SER A 647 6.75 -15.35 35.35
CA SER A 647 7.31 -16.68 35.60
C SER A 647 8.70 -16.67 36.28
N ARG A 648 9.42 -15.55 36.18
CA ARG A 648 10.75 -15.33 36.72
C ARG A 648 10.79 -14.39 37.93
N SER A 649 9.64 -13.93 38.42
CA SER A 649 9.56 -12.93 39.49
C SER A 649 10.42 -13.27 40.73
N ASP A 650 10.42 -14.52 41.21
CA ASP A 650 11.22 -14.97 42.35
C ASP A 650 12.74 -14.83 42.09
N LYS A 651 13.20 -15.25 40.91
CA LYS A 651 14.61 -15.15 40.53
C LYS A 651 15.09 -13.72 40.38
N LEU A 652 14.20 -12.85 39.88
CA LEU A 652 14.47 -11.44 39.61
C LEU A 652 14.30 -10.55 40.84
N GLY A 653 13.81 -11.09 41.97
CA GLY A 653 13.52 -10.31 43.15
C GLY A 653 12.29 -9.38 43.02
N ILE A 654 11.44 -9.66 42.06
CA ILE A 654 10.20 -8.92 41.82
C ILE A 654 9.09 -9.49 42.72
N PRO A 655 8.26 -8.65 43.39
CA PRO A 655 7.16 -9.14 44.21
C PRO A 655 6.17 -10.00 43.44
N ASN A 656 5.83 -11.20 43.92
CA ASN A 656 4.96 -12.14 43.18
C ASN A 656 3.53 -11.62 42.92
N ASN A 657 3.11 -10.56 43.57
CA ASN A 657 1.80 -9.92 43.38
C ASN A 657 1.87 -8.56 42.70
N PHE A 658 2.95 -8.27 41.99
CA PHE A 658 3.13 -6.98 41.29
C PHE A 658 2.02 -6.73 40.27
N TYR A 659 1.54 -7.78 39.61
CA TYR A 659 0.47 -7.72 38.59
C TYR A 659 -0.94 -7.45 39.18
N GLU A 660 -1.10 -7.42 40.52
CA GLU A 660 -2.35 -7.04 41.15
C GLU A 660 -2.30 -5.62 41.75
N LYS A 661 -1.10 -5.09 41.98
CA LYS A 661 -0.87 -3.85 42.72
C LYS A 661 -0.39 -2.69 41.87
N TYR A 662 0.13 -2.97 40.70
CA TYR A 662 0.69 -1.95 39.82
C TYR A 662 0.17 -2.08 38.40
N ASP A 663 -0.21 -0.96 37.81
CA ASP A 663 -0.48 -0.85 36.41
C ASP A 663 0.84 -0.62 35.66
N MET A 664 1.10 -1.44 34.64
CA MET A 664 2.28 -1.35 33.79
C MET A 664 1.97 -0.52 32.55
N HIS A 665 2.78 0.49 32.28
CA HIS A 665 2.68 1.28 31.06
C HIS A 665 3.91 1.06 30.20
N ILE A 666 3.67 0.60 28.95
CA ILE A 666 4.69 0.46 27.93
C ILE A 666 4.41 1.47 26.84
N HIS A 667 5.42 2.29 26.56
CA HIS A 667 5.35 3.33 25.54
C HIS A 667 6.47 3.16 24.53
N VAL A 668 6.10 3.25 23.24
CA VAL A 668 7.09 3.31 22.15
C VAL A 668 6.88 4.65 21.44
N PRO A 669 7.79 5.63 21.66
CA PRO A 669 7.69 6.96 21.07
C PRO A 669 7.51 6.97 19.55
N ASP A 670 7.22 8.15 18.95
CA ASP A 670 6.86 8.34 17.54
C ASP A 670 5.50 7.74 17.16
N GLY A 671 4.45 8.08 17.92
CA GLY A 671 3.08 7.60 17.70
C GLY A 671 2.46 7.89 16.33
N ALA A 672 3.06 8.79 15.55
CA ALA A 672 2.64 9.08 14.17
C ALA A 672 2.98 7.95 13.17
N THR A 673 3.90 7.06 13.53
CA THR A 673 4.32 5.93 12.69
C THR A 673 3.78 4.63 13.28
N PRO A 674 2.89 3.89 12.61
CA PRO A 674 2.46 2.57 13.06
C PRO A 674 3.65 1.62 13.19
N LYS A 675 3.68 0.84 14.27
CA LYS A 675 4.74 -0.12 14.56
C LYS A 675 4.12 -1.49 14.83
N ASP A 676 4.61 -2.50 14.11
CA ASP A 676 4.16 -3.86 14.30
C ASP A 676 5.30 -4.86 14.10
N GLY A 677 5.24 -5.98 14.80
CA GLY A 677 6.18 -7.06 14.65
C GLY A 677 6.64 -7.68 15.99
N PRO A 678 7.05 -8.96 15.97
CA PRO A 678 7.40 -9.70 17.18
C PRO A 678 8.81 -9.40 17.71
N SER A 679 9.69 -8.80 16.90
CA SER A 679 11.12 -8.67 17.17
C SER A 679 11.50 -7.71 18.30
N ALA A 680 10.53 -6.99 18.88
CA ALA A 680 10.74 -6.12 20.04
C ALA A 680 10.52 -6.83 21.40
N GLY A 681 10.12 -8.10 21.40
CA GLY A 681 9.73 -8.86 22.58
C GLY A 681 10.81 -8.91 23.66
N VAL A 682 12.07 -9.14 23.29
CA VAL A 682 13.20 -9.13 24.23
C VAL A 682 13.37 -7.75 24.86
N GLY A 683 13.34 -6.68 24.06
CA GLY A 683 13.47 -5.31 24.54
C GLY A 683 12.37 -4.93 25.51
N MET A 684 11.12 -5.31 25.22
CA MET A 684 9.97 -5.10 26.11
C MET A 684 10.12 -5.85 27.42
N CYS A 685 10.59 -7.11 27.38
CA CYS A 685 10.86 -7.91 28.56
C CYS A 685 11.93 -7.26 29.46
N ILE A 686 13.05 -6.81 28.88
CA ILE A 686 14.14 -6.15 29.61
C ILE A 686 13.67 -4.81 30.20
N ALA A 687 12.90 -4.02 29.46
CA ALA A 687 12.34 -2.75 29.95
C ALA A 687 11.47 -2.96 31.19
N MET A 688 10.58 -3.95 31.17
CA MET A 688 9.75 -4.32 32.33
C MET A 688 10.60 -4.80 33.52
N ILE A 689 11.58 -5.67 33.29
CA ILE A 689 12.47 -6.15 34.35
C ILE A 689 13.27 -5.01 34.97
N SER A 690 13.81 -4.12 34.16
CA SER A 690 14.55 -2.94 34.61
C SER A 690 13.73 -2.07 35.56
N VAL A 691 12.47 -1.80 35.19
CA VAL A 691 11.57 -0.97 36.01
C VAL A 691 11.25 -1.63 37.36
N PHE A 692 10.94 -2.94 37.37
CA PHE A 692 10.59 -3.62 38.60
C PHE A 692 11.79 -3.89 39.53
N THR A 693 12.98 -4.04 38.97
CA THR A 693 14.21 -4.24 39.73
C THR A 693 14.90 -2.93 40.13
N GLY A 694 14.54 -1.82 39.46
CA GLY A 694 15.20 -0.54 39.62
C GLY A 694 16.65 -0.49 39.07
N ILE A 695 17.02 -1.47 38.24
CA ILE A 695 18.36 -1.59 37.63
C ILE A 695 18.34 -0.91 36.26
N PRO A 696 19.22 0.08 35.99
CA PRO A 696 19.30 0.73 34.70
C PRO A 696 19.69 -0.24 33.56
N VAL A 697 19.17 0.04 32.37
CA VAL A 697 19.60 -0.61 31.14
C VAL A 697 20.80 0.12 30.55
N ARG A 698 21.78 -0.61 30.03
CA ARG A 698 22.96 -0.01 29.38
C ARG A 698 22.56 0.78 28.14
N SER A 699 22.92 2.04 28.10
CA SER A 699 22.64 2.97 26.99
C SER A 699 23.40 2.61 25.71
N ASP A 700 24.56 1.96 25.83
CA ASP A 700 25.37 1.52 24.68
C ASP A 700 24.92 0.18 24.06
N THR A 701 23.84 -0.41 24.56
CA THR A 701 23.36 -1.75 24.18
C THR A 701 21.99 -1.66 23.51
N ALA A 702 21.87 -2.20 22.29
CA ALA A 702 20.59 -2.38 21.63
C ALA A 702 20.25 -3.89 21.53
N MET A 703 18.99 -4.20 21.33
CA MET A 703 18.55 -5.59 21.26
C MET A 703 17.43 -5.81 20.27
N THR A 704 17.35 -7.03 19.76
CA THR A 704 16.25 -7.51 18.92
C THR A 704 16.07 -9.01 19.14
N GLY A 705 14.83 -9.46 19.16
CA GLY A 705 14.49 -10.87 19.33
C GLY A 705 13.00 -11.03 19.63
N GLU A 706 12.40 -12.05 19.06
CA GLU A 706 11.09 -12.50 19.47
C GLU A 706 11.22 -13.34 20.75
N ILE A 707 10.24 -13.29 21.64
CA ILE A 707 10.29 -14.01 22.90
C ILE A 707 9.13 -15.00 22.98
N THR A 708 9.44 -16.25 23.33
CA THR A 708 8.43 -17.28 23.62
C THR A 708 7.97 -17.20 25.09
N LEU A 709 6.85 -17.84 25.42
CA LEU A 709 6.36 -17.93 26.80
C LEU A 709 7.33 -18.57 27.77
N HIS A 710 8.24 -19.41 27.27
CA HIS A 710 9.30 -20.03 28.07
C HIS A 710 10.56 -19.16 28.24
N GLY A 711 10.60 -18.02 27.53
CA GLY A 711 11.73 -17.08 27.54
C GLY A 711 12.85 -17.46 26.58
N GLN A 712 12.59 -18.31 25.59
CA GLN A 712 13.51 -18.53 24.48
C GLN A 712 13.47 -17.34 23.54
N VAL A 713 14.62 -16.93 23.04
CA VAL A 713 14.78 -15.86 22.06
C VAL A 713 14.86 -16.49 20.68
N THR A 714 13.92 -16.18 19.80
CA THR A 714 13.80 -16.80 18.47
C THR A 714 14.19 -15.87 17.34
N LYS A 715 14.48 -16.47 16.17
CA LYS A 715 14.97 -15.80 14.96
C LYS A 715 14.12 -14.62 14.53
N ILE A 716 14.81 -13.57 14.02
CA ILE A 716 14.18 -12.36 13.46
C ILE A 716 14.63 -12.11 12.03
N GLY A 717 13.85 -11.31 11.29
CA GLY A 717 14.20 -10.83 9.97
C GLY A 717 14.91 -9.47 9.97
N GLY A 718 15.60 -9.15 8.86
CA GLY A 718 16.22 -7.85 8.62
C GLY A 718 17.43 -7.55 9.53
N LEU A 719 18.23 -8.56 9.87
CA LEU A 719 19.36 -8.39 10.78
C LEU A 719 20.39 -7.38 10.24
N LYS A 720 20.71 -7.42 8.94
CA LYS A 720 21.66 -6.51 8.30
C LYS A 720 21.25 -5.04 8.50
N GLU A 721 20.00 -4.71 8.23
CA GLU A 721 19.45 -3.37 8.38
C GLU A 721 19.41 -2.92 9.84
N LYS A 722 19.08 -3.83 10.76
CA LYS A 722 19.08 -3.60 12.20
C LYS A 722 20.46 -3.28 12.75
N LEU A 723 21.49 -4.04 12.36
CA LEU A 723 22.88 -3.79 12.76
C LEU A 723 23.40 -2.47 12.18
N LEU A 724 23.01 -2.14 10.95
CA LEU A 724 23.29 -0.83 10.37
C LEU A 724 22.66 0.33 11.15
N ALA A 725 21.45 0.15 11.65
CA ALA A 725 20.80 1.15 12.49
C ALA A 725 21.52 1.30 13.83
N ALA A 726 21.93 0.20 14.45
CA ALA A 726 22.71 0.19 15.67
C ALA A 726 24.05 0.95 15.49
N LYS A 727 24.81 0.63 14.44
CA LYS A 727 26.05 1.33 14.09
C LYS A 727 25.84 2.83 13.87
N ARG A 728 24.81 3.20 13.11
CA ARG A 728 24.43 4.61 12.85
C ARG A 728 24.02 5.34 14.13
N GLY A 729 23.31 4.66 15.02
CA GLY A 729 22.88 5.20 16.30
C GLY A 729 23.98 5.35 17.34
N GLY A 730 25.21 4.88 17.06
CA GLY A 730 26.31 4.95 18.02
C GLY A 730 26.28 3.85 19.08
N ILE A 731 25.46 2.84 18.91
CA ILE A 731 25.41 1.63 19.75
C ILE A 731 26.72 0.87 19.60
N LYS A 732 27.20 0.30 20.70
CA LYS A 732 28.44 -0.52 20.74
C LYS A 732 28.14 -2.01 20.80
N ARG A 733 27.07 -2.40 21.50
CA ARG A 733 26.72 -3.78 21.80
C ARG A 733 25.33 -4.11 21.27
N VAL A 734 25.20 -5.24 20.59
CA VAL A 734 23.90 -5.66 20.04
C VAL A 734 23.59 -7.10 20.46
N ILE A 735 22.50 -7.28 21.17
CA ILE A 735 21.96 -8.58 21.55
C ILE A 735 21.06 -9.08 20.43
N ILE A 736 21.37 -10.26 19.90
CA ILE A 736 20.62 -10.91 18.81
C ILE A 736 20.24 -12.36 19.21
N PRO A 737 19.25 -12.96 18.56
CA PRO A 737 18.98 -14.38 18.72
C PRO A 737 20.16 -15.24 18.23
N GLU A 738 20.49 -16.34 18.94
CA GLU A 738 21.51 -17.32 18.54
C GLU A 738 21.23 -17.87 17.12
N GLU A 739 19.97 -18.11 16.79
CA GLU A 739 19.56 -18.60 15.45
C GLU A 739 19.93 -17.65 14.30
N ASN A 740 20.16 -16.36 14.57
CA ASN A 740 20.61 -15.39 13.60
C ASN A 740 22.14 -15.32 13.43
N GLU A 741 22.92 -16.12 14.18
CA GLU A 741 24.39 -16.12 14.05
C GLU A 741 24.83 -16.54 12.64
N ALA A 742 24.09 -17.45 12.01
CA ALA A 742 24.35 -17.86 10.64
C ALA A 742 24.22 -16.69 9.63
N ASP A 743 23.26 -15.78 9.87
CA ASP A 743 22.99 -14.64 9.01
C ASP A 743 24.15 -13.60 9.05
N LEU A 744 25.01 -13.63 10.09
CA LEU A 744 26.17 -12.74 10.21
C LEU A 744 27.22 -12.96 9.10
N ARG A 745 27.25 -14.15 8.51
CA ARG A 745 28.17 -14.48 7.41
C ARG A 745 27.85 -13.71 6.14
N GLU A 746 26.59 -13.31 5.95
CA GLU A 746 26.11 -12.56 4.81
C GLU A 746 26.22 -11.04 5.03
N ILE A 747 26.67 -10.60 6.22
CA ILE A 747 26.75 -9.19 6.58
C ILE A 747 28.20 -8.70 6.38
N PRO A 748 28.41 -7.55 5.69
CA PRO A 748 29.73 -6.99 5.45
C PRO A 748 30.54 -6.83 6.73
N SER A 749 31.80 -7.24 6.71
CA SER A 749 32.71 -7.25 7.87
C SER A 749 32.90 -5.86 8.51
N GLN A 750 32.75 -4.80 7.72
CA GLN A 750 32.78 -3.41 8.21
C GLN A 750 31.64 -3.08 9.21
N ILE A 751 30.56 -3.85 9.22
CA ILE A 751 29.44 -3.70 10.15
C ILE A 751 29.68 -4.58 11.37
N THR A 752 30.01 -5.84 11.16
CA THR A 752 30.19 -6.83 12.24
C THR A 752 31.41 -6.50 13.12
N HIS A 753 32.51 -5.98 12.54
CA HIS A 753 33.69 -5.56 13.32
C HIS A 753 33.48 -4.23 14.08
N ALA A 754 32.48 -3.42 13.72
CA ALA A 754 32.20 -2.17 14.40
C ALA A 754 31.29 -2.31 15.62
N LEU A 755 30.69 -3.47 15.83
CA LEU A 755 29.72 -3.77 16.89
C LEU A 755 30.16 -5.03 17.65
N GLU A 756 30.01 -5.04 18.96
CA GLU A 756 30.05 -6.25 19.76
C GLU A 756 28.72 -6.98 19.66
N ILE A 757 28.65 -8.02 18.85
CA ILE A 757 27.43 -8.78 18.60
C ILE A 757 27.36 -9.93 19.62
N LEU A 758 26.26 -10.01 20.36
CA LEU A 758 26.03 -10.92 21.47
C LEU A 758 24.85 -11.85 21.16
N PRO A 759 25.12 -13.04 20.60
CA PRO A 759 24.09 -14.06 20.40
C PRO A 759 23.57 -14.59 21.73
N VAL A 760 22.25 -14.71 21.88
CA VAL A 760 21.59 -15.23 23.05
C VAL A 760 20.50 -16.22 22.66
N ARG A 761 20.36 -17.28 23.45
CA ARG A 761 19.31 -18.28 23.29
C ARG A 761 18.15 -18.06 24.25
N TRP A 762 18.47 -17.57 25.44
CA TRP A 762 17.50 -17.37 26.51
C TRP A 762 17.47 -15.90 26.95
N VAL A 763 16.31 -15.44 27.36
CA VAL A 763 16.13 -14.07 27.90
C VAL A 763 16.97 -13.86 29.17
N ASP A 764 17.25 -14.92 29.92
CA ASP A 764 18.07 -14.84 31.13
C ASP A 764 19.51 -14.38 30.80
N GLU A 765 20.07 -14.80 29.66
CA GLU A 765 21.35 -14.29 29.13
C GLU A 765 21.26 -12.82 28.73
N ALA A 766 20.17 -12.45 28.04
CA ALA A 766 19.94 -11.08 27.64
C ALA A 766 19.81 -10.14 28.84
N ILE A 767 19.18 -10.57 29.93
CA ILE A 767 19.08 -9.81 31.21
C ILE A 767 20.47 -9.46 31.75
N SER A 768 21.39 -10.41 31.84
CA SER A 768 22.73 -10.21 32.40
C SER A 768 23.59 -9.30 31.50
N LEU A 769 23.38 -9.34 30.20
CA LEU A 769 24.09 -8.51 29.21
C LEU A 769 23.55 -7.10 29.10
N ALA A 770 22.23 -6.89 29.24
CA ALA A 770 21.58 -5.63 29.04
C ALA A 770 21.53 -4.73 30.27
N LEU A 771 21.43 -5.32 31.47
CA LEU A 771 21.35 -4.55 32.71
C LEU A 771 22.76 -4.19 33.23
N THR A 772 22.85 -3.09 33.96
CA THR A 772 24.11 -2.61 34.59
C THR A 772 24.53 -3.46 35.77
N ALA A 773 23.60 -4.21 36.39
CA ALA A 773 23.84 -5.14 37.49
C ALA A 773 22.88 -6.34 37.41
N GLU A 774 23.26 -7.45 37.98
CA GLU A 774 22.38 -8.61 38.04
C GLU A 774 21.25 -8.42 39.05
N PRO A 775 19.99 -8.79 38.72
CA PRO A 775 18.90 -8.82 39.68
C PRO A 775 19.15 -9.79 40.81
N LYS A 776 18.88 -9.38 42.05
CA LYS A 776 19.06 -10.23 43.21
C LYS A 776 17.78 -10.97 43.54
N PRO A 777 17.78 -12.30 43.74
CA PRO A 777 16.59 -13.04 44.13
C PRO A 777 15.94 -12.49 45.39
N SER A 778 14.62 -12.50 45.44
CA SER A 778 13.88 -12.13 46.63
C SER A 778 14.28 -13.04 47.77
N LYS A 779 14.72 -12.47 48.91
CA LYS A 779 14.88 -13.22 50.15
C LYS A 779 13.50 -13.58 50.70
N SER A 780 12.82 -14.58 50.11
CA SER A 780 11.60 -15.13 50.68
C SER A 780 11.95 -15.76 52.02
N LYS A 781 11.36 -15.27 53.12
CA LYS A 781 11.30 -16.03 54.37
C LYS A 781 10.56 -17.31 54.03
N ALA A 782 11.29 -18.42 54.02
CA ALA A 782 10.76 -19.76 53.94
C ALA A 782 9.84 -19.97 55.15
N THR A 783 8.55 -19.69 55.01
CA THR A 783 7.54 -20.25 55.89
C THR A 783 7.35 -21.71 55.48
N SER A 784 8.12 -22.56 56.09
CA SER A 784 7.91 -24.01 56.10
C SER A 784 6.56 -24.29 56.73
N LYS A 785 5.47 -24.28 55.93
CA LYS A 785 4.23 -24.96 56.28
C LYS A 785 4.46 -26.45 56.08
N ASN A 786 4.64 -27.15 57.21
CA ASN A 786 4.53 -28.59 57.32
C ASN A 786 3.31 -29.11 56.57
N LEU A 787 3.53 -29.71 55.43
CA LEU A 787 2.54 -30.55 54.77
C LEU A 787 2.49 -31.87 55.56
N ALA A 788 1.50 -31.99 56.43
CA ALA A 788 1.16 -33.25 57.09
C ALA A 788 0.93 -34.34 56.04
N LYS A 789 1.72 -35.43 56.17
CA LYS A 789 1.57 -36.62 55.33
C LYS A 789 0.15 -37.17 55.48
N PRO A 790 -0.56 -37.50 54.40
CA PRO A 790 -1.84 -38.19 54.52
C PRO A 790 -1.59 -39.62 55.00
N LYS A 791 -2.38 -40.02 56.05
CA LYS A 791 -2.46 -41.38 56.57
C LYS A 791 -3.01 -42.30 55.46
N PRO A 792 -2.51 -43.58 55.38
CA PRO A 792 -3.06 -44.53 54.43
C PRO A 792 -4.41 -45.03 54.90
N SER A 793 -5.44 -44.94 54.11
CA SER A 793 -6.72 -45.52 54.24
C SER A 793 -6.69 -47.02 53.85
N ARG A 794 -7.20 -47.89 54.76
CA ARG A 794 -7.33 -49.35 54.60
C ARG A 794 -8.14 -49.71 53.35
N ALA A 795 -7.65 -50.73 52.68
CA ALA A 795 -8.32 -51.44 51.61
C ALA A 795 -9.62 -52.09 52.10
N GLY A 796 -10.71 -51.92 51.39
CA GLY A 796 -11.93 -52.69 51.46
C GLY A 796 -12.16 -53.33 50.09
N SER A 797 -12.10 -54.68 50.13
CA SER A 797 -12.37 -55.57 48.99
C SER A 797 -13.84 -55.65 48.63
N SER A 798 -14.24 -55.66 47.37
CA SER A 798 -15.23 -56.59 46.78
C SER A 798 -15.50 -56.14 45.33
N SER A 799 -15.05 -56.89 44.36
CA SER A 799 -15.69 -57.93 43.55
C SER A 799 -16.76 -57.45 42.54
N ARG A 800 -16.46 -57.89 41.34
CA ARG A 800 -17.35 -58.26 40.21
C ARG A 800 -17.71 -57.24 39.10
N ASN A 801 -17.10 -57.51 38.06
CA ASN A 801 -17.48 -57.46 36.59
C ASN A 801 -18.98 -57.69 36.22
N PRO A 802 -19.39 -57.62 34.94
CA PRO A 802 -19.12 -56.79 33.80
C PRO A 802 -20.40 -56.39 33.02
N HIS A 803 -20.32 -55.39 32.25
CA HIS A 803 -20.80 -55.40 30.82
C HIS A 803 -20.33 -54.17 30.09
#